data_c3acdcd676f03eeb9b9935c985d643fa
#
_entry.id   c3acdcd676f03eeb9b9935c985d643fa
#
_cell.length_a   1.000
_cell.length_b   1.000
_cell.length_c   1.000
_cell.angle_alpha   90.00
_cell.angle_beta   90.00
_cell.angle_gamma   90.00
#
_symmetry.space_group_name_H-M   'P 1'
#
loop_
_entity.id
_entity.type
_entity.pdbx_description
1 polymer ?
#
loop_
_entity_poly.entity_id
_entity_poly.type
_entity_poly.pdbx_seq_one_letter_code
_entity_poly.pdbx_strand_id
1 'polypeptide(L)'
;MSKKINVAAIMRQVDEYYAKNRGFDAEKLMQDSILEAASIGDEGSLLQLLNELLGYYRETSRVKDSYAIAKQCMDLAVRMGLEGTIPYATTLLNVANAYRAGGRLKDSLQLYLKVREIYDVQLNKDDMLIASMENNLSLLYQELGEFAEAKESLLRALRIVETKTGVEFELAVTYANLATSCLNIREMEEAYSYAKASIQAFDALGIEDAHYGAALSALATYHYQKREYGNAQMLFERAMNIMERNLGRNEFYERLKENAEACRAAQEMNEEKAGSKFVTDSMGEAVSGMALSRAFYEECGAPMIAGKFPDYEDKIAVGLVGKGSDCFGYDDADSTDHDWGPEFCMWVTQETYAAIGEELEAAYEELPEEFHGYKRMTKNVAKERRGLFIIQDFFENLIGYPGYGQVNWRETPDYAFASVTNGEVFRDDEGIFSAERNKFFNGYPEDIRYLKMADSAAKFSQAGQYNYNRMLKRGDNVTAHIMMADAAREAMKLQHYIDGVYPPHDKWLYRSVSESENGRELAGLIAGLPDTVEQIGDFLANELYINNFISDSDNYLDSHSDELSRKAVFATYSNDQLVEQIAKTEFKAFDKVQNVGGRASCQNDWPTFSVMRKSQYMTWNRTMLLQYLYDFIREFSLGHNLIEEKYGRMMESTAPEEYEAIKDHFPVISPEKKTIIEQIVQLQVSWMEDFAKKYPALAENARSIHTGDDNIANTSYETYLRGEISTYSDKMLELYGRYVVEYAHNGKNLAFDIMTNSVHLYGYTDLDSAERLTKQQFQSDLASSDSNNSDLDNFDLDIFKPIS
;
A
#
# COMPACT_ATOMS: atom_id res chain seq x y z
N MET A 1 0.13 47.33 9.03
CA MET A 1 0.35 46.43 7.88
C MET A 1 0.02 45.06 8.37
N SER A 2 -1.02 44.39 7.83
CA SER A 2 -1.32 43.01 8.18
C SER A 2 -0.12 42.14 7.80
N LYS A 3 0.28 41.24 8.69
CA LYS A 3 1.33 40.25 8.42
C LYS A 3 0.85 39.40 7.23
N LYS A 4 1.57 39.37 6.11
CA LYS A 4 1.28 38.53 4.94
C LYS A 4 2.17 37.32 4.96
N ILE A 5 1.64 36.18 4.53
CA ILE A 5 2.40 34.96 4.40
C ILE A 5 3.22 35.00 3.11
N ASN A 6 4.47 34.54 3.19
CA ASN A 6 5.33 34.43 2.01
C ASN A 6 5.14 33.04 1.36
N VAL A 7 4.08 32.90 0.56
CA VAL A 7 3.75 31.63 -0.13
C VAL A 7 4.92 31.14 -0.98
N ALA A 8 5.63 32.02 -1.68
CA ALA A 8 6.77 31.63 -2.52
C ALA A 8 7.94 31.02 -1.71
N ALA A 9 8.13 31.43 -0.46
CA ALA A 9 9.13 30.80 0.41
C ALA A 9 8.68 29.42 0.91
N ILE A 10 7.39 29.28 1.21
CA ILE A 10 6.78 28.00 1.62
C ILE A 10 6.89 27.00 0.47
N MET A 11 6.52 27.39 -0.75
CA MET A 11 6.55 26.50 -1.92
C MET A 11 7.98 26.03 -2.24
N ARG A 12 8.99 26.89 -2.14
CA ARG A 12 10.39 26.44 -2.29
C ARG A 12 10.78 25.37 -1.26
N GLN A 13 10.29 25.47 -0.04
CA GLN A 13 10.55 24.46 0.98
C GLN A 13 9.74 23.17 0.74
N VAL A 14 8.55 23.27 0.20
CA VAL A 14 7.73 22.14 -0.29
C VAL A 14 8.48 21.40 -1.39
N ASP A 15 9.02 22.12 -2.38
CA ASP A 15 9.82 21.53 -3.48
C ASP A 15 11.07 20.81 -2.95
N GLU A 16 11.74 21.38 -1.95
CA GLU A 16 12.87 20.71 -1.29
C GLU A 16 12.47 19.41 -0.58
N TYR A 17 11.29 19.37 0.01
CA TYR A 17 10.78 18.14 0.62
C TYR A 17 10.45 17.08 -0.42
N TYR A 18 9.85 17.46 -1.55
CA TYR A 18 9.60 16.53 -2.66
C TYR A 18 10.89 15.97 -3.24
N ALA A 19 11.89 16.81 -3.48
CA ALA A 19 13.20 16.38 -3.96
C ALA A 19 13.91 15.37 -3.02
N LYS A 20 13.50 15.33 -1.74
CA LYS A 20 14.03 14.40 -0.72
C LYS A 20 13.07 13.24 -0.40
N ASN A 21 12.05 13.00 -1.21
CA ASN A 21 10.99 12.01 -0.97
C ASN A 21 10.27 12.16 0.40
N ARG A 22 10.11 13.40 0.87
CA ARG A 22 9.47 13.75 2.14
C ARG A 22 8.08 14.36 1.93
N GLY A 23 7.22 13.70 1.17
CA GLY A 23 5.89 14.20 0.82
C GLY A 23 5.01 14.54 2.03
N PHE A 24 5.10 13.77 3.10
CA PHE A 24 4.38 14.04 4.35
C PHE A 24 4.77 15.39 5.01
N ASP A 25 6.06 15.72 4.99
CA ASP A 25 6.52 16.99 5.55
C ASP A 25 6.09 18.18 4.67
N ALA A 26 6.05 17.96 3.34
CA ALA A 26 5.53 18.94 2.40
C ALA A 26 4.04 19.22 2.64
N GLU A 27 3.23 18.18 2.77
CA GLU A 27 1.79 18.29 3.09
C GLU A 27 1.58 19.01 4.43
N LYS A 28 2.29 18.59 5.47
CA LYS A 28 2.18 19.19 6.78
C LYS A 28 2.53 20.70 6.75
N LEU A 29 3.60 21.08 6.05
CA LEU A 29 3.99 22.47 5.91
C LEU A 29 2.90 23.28 5.22
N MET A 30 2.28 22.75 4.15
CA MET A 30 1.16 23.42 3.48
C MET A 30 -0.05 23.56 4.40
N GLN A 31 -0.44 22.50 5.13
CA GLN A 31 -1.56 22.54 6.08
C GLN A 31 -1.34 23.54 7.23
N ASP A 32 -0.15 23.54 7.83
CA ASP A 32 0.20 24.47 8.90
C ASP A 32 0.16 25.94 8.39
N SER A 33 0.65 26.16 7.16
CA SER A 33 0.63 27.48 6.52
C SER A 33 -0.78 27.94 6.15
N ILE A 34 -1.67 27.02 5.75
CA ILE A 34 -3.11 27.28 5.52
C ILE A 34 -3.77 27.73 6.83
N LEU A 35 -3.48 27.05 7.94
CA LEU A 35 -4.02 27.43 9.26
C LEU A 35 -3.50 28.81 9.71
N GLU A 36 -2.22 29.11 9.45
CA GLU A 36 -1.65 30.44 9.76
C GLU A 36 -2.34 31.51 8.90
N ALA A 37 -2.46 31.30 7.57
CA ALA A 37 -3.13 32.24 6.67
C ALA A 37 -4.57 32.54 7.11
N ALA A 38 -5.32 31.50 7.46
CA ALA A 38 -6.68 31.63 7.96
C ALA A 38 -6.74 32.41 9.28
N SER A 39 -5.81 32.16 10.22
CA SER A 39 -5.78 32.79 11.54
C SER A 39 -5.51 34.30 11.47
N ILE A 40 -4.72 34.75 10.48
CA ILE A 40 -4.37 36.17 10.31
C ILE A 40 -5.27 36.89 9.30
N GLY A 41 -6.22 36.18 8.69
CA GLY A 41 -7.16 36.71 7.71
C GLY A 41 -6.51 37.06 6.36
N ASP A 42 -5.41 36.39 5.98
CA ASP A 42 -4.74 36.56 4.67
C ASP A 42 -5.39 35.64 3.62
N GLU A 43 -6.61 36.01 3.19
CA GLU A 43 -7.42 35.21 2.26
C GLU A 43 -6.72 34.98 0.90
N GLY A 44 -5.89 35.91 0.44
CA GLY A 44 -5.14 35.77 -0.81
C GLY A 44 -4.12 34.63 -0.73
N SER A 45 -3.27 34.61 0.32
CA SER A 45 -2.32 33.53 0.56
C SER A 45 -3.01 32.22 0.90
N LEU A 46 -4.14 32.26 1.61
CA LEU A 46 -4.97 31.09 1.91
C LEU A 46 -5.47 30.41 0.63
N LEU A 47 -6.03 31.18 -0.31
CA LEU A 47 -6.52 30.63 -1.59
C LEU A 47 -5.39 30.01 -2.41
N GLN A 48 -4.23 30.67 -2.44
CA GLN A 48 -3.08 30.16 -3.16
C GLN A 48 -2.58 28.83 -2.56
N LEU A 49 -2.41 28.76 -1.25
CA LEU A 49 -1.99 27.52 -0.56
C LEU A 49 -3.00 26.39 -0.69
N LEU A 50 -4.30 26.68 -0.67
CA LEU A 50 -5.35 25.70 -0.90
C LEU A 50 -5.28 25.15 -2.34
N ASN A 51 -4.99 25.99 -3.35
CA ASN A 51 -4.82 25.52 -4.73
C ASN A 51 -3.59 24.62 -4.88
N GLU A 52 -2.48 24.91 -4.19
CA GLU A 52 -1.29 24.04 -4.18
C GLU A 52 -1.58 22.70 -3.47
N LEU A 53 -2.25 22.72 -2.34
CA LEU A 53 -2.65 21.50 -1.63
C LEU A 53 -3.65 20.65 -2.46
N LEU A 54 -4.54 21.30 -3.22
CA LEU A 54 -5.43 20.64 -4.18
C LEU A 54 -4.64 19.90 -5.25
N GLY A 55 -3.60 20.55 -5.81
CA GLY A 55 -2.67 19.92 -6.75
C GLY A 55 -1.99 18.69 -6.16
N TYR A 56 -1.47 18.81 -4.96
CA TYR A 56 -0.83 17.70 -4.25
C TYR A 56 -1.77 16.49 -4.04
N TYR A 57 -3.00 16.73 -3.58
CA TYR A 57 -3.95 15.63 -3.39
C TYR A 57 -4.38 14.97 -4.69
N ARG A 58 -4.45 15.74 -5.78
CA ARG A 58 -4.67 15.19 -7.13
C ARG A 58 -3.53 14.28 -7.56
N GLU A 59 -2.28 14.72 -7.42
CA GLU A 59 -1.08 13.98 -7.82
C GLU A 59 -0.85 12.71 -6.99
N THR A 60 -1.25 12.74 -5.73
CA THR A 60 -1.17 11.59 -4.83
C THR A 60 -2.42 10.71 -4.85
N SER A 61 -3.33 10.93 -5.80
CA SER A 61 -4.59 10.18 -6.00
C SER A 61 -5.52 10.15 -4.77
N ARG A 62 -5.40 11.14 -3.89
CA ARG A 62 -6.24 11.32 -2.69
C ARG A 62 -7.55 12.02 -3.04
N VAL A 63 -8.42 11.34 -3.77
CA VAL A 63 -9.63 11.89 -4.39
C VAL A 63 -10.56 12.56 -3.37
N LYS A 64 -10.81 11.93 -2.22
CA LYS A 64 -11.71 12.49 -1.18
C LYS A 64 -11.18 13.83 -0.63
N ASP A 65 -9.90 13.87 -0.31
CA ASP A 65 -9.24 15.09 0.21
C ASP A 65 -9.20 16.18 -0.86
N SER A 66 -8.90 15.80 -2.11
CA SER A 66 -8.93 16.69 -3.26
C SER A 66 -10.31 17.37 -3.40
N TYR A 67 -11.40 16.63 -3.32
CA TYR A 67 -12.77 17.20 -3.40
C TYR A 67 -13.09 18.13 -2.21
N ALA A 68 -12.63 17.81 -1.01
CA ALA A 68 -12.83 18.66 0.16
C ALA A 68 -12.11 20.02 0.01
N ILE A 69 -10.87 20.00 -0.47
CA ILE A 69 -10.10 21.22 -0.75
C ILE A 69 -10.67 21.97 -1.94
N ALA A 70 -11.07 21.28 -3.02
CA ALA A 70 -11.73 21.89 -4.18
C ALA A 70 -12.94 22.74 -3.76
N LYS A 71 -13.78 22.20 -2.88
CA LYS A 71 -14.91 22.95 -2.32
C LYS A 71 -14.47 24.20 -1.55
N GLN A 72 -13.44 24.07 -0.70
CA GLN A 72 -12.93 25.21 0.06
C GLN A 72 -12.35 26.29 -0.85
N CYS A 73 -11.63 25.92 -1.92
CA CYS A 73 -11.11 26.85 -2.92
C CYS A 73 -12.25 27.65 -3.58
N MET A 74 -13.30 26.96 -4.04
CA MET A 74 -14.45 27.61 -4.69
C MET A 74 -15.19 28.53 -3.72
N ASP A 75 -15.52 28.03 -2.52
CA ASP A 75 -16.25 28.81 -1.49
C ASP A 75 -15.44 30.07 -1.08
N LEU A 76 -14.13 29.95 -0.95
CA LEU A 76 -13.25 31.09 -0.61
C LEU A 76 -13.17 32.07 -1.76
N ALA A 77 -12.98 31.62 -2.99
CA ALA A 77 -12.89 32.52 -4.16
C ALA A 77 -14.19 33.32 -4.38
N VAL A 78 -15.36 32.69 -4.17
CA VAL A 78 -16.66 33.38 -4.20
C VAL A 78 -16.77 34.39 -3.05
N ARG A 79 -16.43 34.03 -1.82
CA ARG A 79 -16.44 34.93 -0.65
C ARG A 79 -15.53 36.15 -0.84
N MET A 80 -14.39 35.99 -1.51
CA MET A 80 -13.48 37.04 -1.86
C MET A 80 -13.99 37.94 -3.00
N GLY A 81 -15.11 37.62 -3.63
CA GLY A 81 -15.68 38.37 -4.74
C GLY A 81 -14.87 38.26 -6.04
N LEU A 82 -14.16 37.15 -6.27
CA LEU A 82 -13.29 36.95 -7.43
C LEU A 82 -14.04 36.47 -8.68
N GLU A 83 -15.34 36.23 -8.61
CA GLU A 83 -16.12 35.67 -9.72
C GLU A 83 -15.91 36.44 -11.03
N GLY A 84 -15.68 35.73 -12.13
CA GLY A 84 -15.43 36.31 -13.46
C GLY A 84 -14.02 36.90 -13.67
N THR A 85 -13.13 36.79 -12.70
CA THR A 85 -11.73 37.24 -12.80
C THR A 85 -10.78 36.09 -13.19
N ILE A 86 -9.57 36.43 -13.68
CA ILE A 86 -8.52 35.44 -13.97
C ILE A 86 -8.17 34.55 -12.74
N PRO A 87 -7.95 35.11 -11.52
CA PRO A 87 -7.70 34.26 -10.34
C PRO A 87 -8.84 33.28 -10.01
N TYR A 88 -10.08 33.67 -10.27
CA TYR A 88 -11.22 32.76 -10.15
C TYR A 88 -11.16 31.64 -11.16
N ALA A 89 -10.92 31.98 -12.43
CA ALA A 89 -10.80 31.00 -13.50
C ALA A 89 -9.63 30.02 -13.26
N THR A 90 -8.48 30.51 -12.77
CA THR A 90 -7.35 29.64 -12.37
C THR A 90 -7.74 28.67 -11.26
N THR A 91 -8.50 29.15 -10.27
CA THR A 91 -9.03 28.27 -9.19
C THR A 91 -9.99 27.22 -9.76
N LEU A 92 -10.93 27.62 -10.65
CA LEU A 92 -11.84 26.68 -11.31
C LEU A 92 -11.10 25.65 -12.16
N LEU A 93 -10.02 26.06 -12.84
CA LEU A 93 -9.18 25.17 -13.65
C LEU A 93 -8.53 24.08 -12.75
N ASN A 94 -7.98 24.45 -11.61
CA ASN A 94 -7.42 23.49 -10.66
C ASN A 94 -8.48 22.53 -10.11
N VAL A 95 -9.69 23.04 -9.80
CA VAL A 95 -10.82 22.22 -9.39
C VAL A 95 -11.28 21.30 -10.52
N ALA A 96 -11.33 21.77 -11.76
CA ALA A 96 -11.68 20.97 -12.92
C ALA A 96 -10.69 19.82 -13.14
N ASN A 97 -9.39 20.09 -13.02
CA ASN A 97 -8.34 19.07 -13.06
C ASN A 97 -8.51 18.02 -11.95
N ALA A 98 -8.86 18.44 -10.74
CA ALA A 98 -9.10 17.56 -9.61
C ALA A 98 -10.35 16.69 -9.83
N TYR A 99 -11.42 17.26 -10.38
CA TYR A 99 -12.64 16.52 -10.71
C TYR A 99 -12.40 15.51 -11.84
N ARG A 100 -11.60 15.87 -12.86
CA ARG A 100 -11.19 14.95 -13.93
C ARG A 100 -10.41 13.76 -13.34
N ALA A 101 -9.38 14.02 -12.56
CA ALA A 101 -8.56 12.98 -11.94
C ALA A 101 -9.36 12.06 -10.99
N GLY A 102 -10.44 12.58 -10.38
CA GLY A 102 -11.35 11.81 -9.52
C GLY A 102 -12.55 11.18 -10.25
N GLY A 103 -12.57 11.20 -11.60
CA GLY A 103 -13.62 10.57 -12.41
C GLY A 103 -14.94 11.37 -12.52
N ARG A 104 -15.03 12.58 -11.96
CA ARG A 104 -16.21 13.46 -12.11
C ARG A 104 -16.17 14.24 -13.43
N LEU A 105 -16.13 13.52 -14.54
CA LEU A 105 -15.84 14.07 -15.87
C LEU A 105 -16.87 15.13 -16.31
N LYS A 106 -18.16 14.91 -16.04
CA LYS A 106 -19.23 15.87 -16.41
C LYS A 106 -19.12 17.19 -15.64
N ASP A 107 -18.85 17.12 -14.35
CA ASP A 107 -18.68 18.32 -13.52
C ASP A 107 -17.39 19.07 -13.90
N SER A 108 -16.34 18.33 -14.20
CA SER A 108 -15.08 18.88 -14.72
C SER A 108 -15.30 19.65 -16.02
N LEU A 109 -16.05 19.07 -16.98
CA LEU A 109 -16.35 19.71 -18.25
C LEU A 109 -17.05 21.07 -18.05
N GLN A 110 -18.05 21.13 -17.16
CA GLN A 110 -18.75 22.38 -16.87
C GLN A 110 -17.81 23.47 -16.35
N LEU A 111 -16.87 23.09 -15.50
CA LEU A 111 -15.89 24.04 -14.97
C LEU A 111 -14.90 24.51 -16.04
N TYR A 112 -14.39 23.62 -16.89
CA TYR A 112 -13.52 24.00 -17.99
C TYR A 112 -14.20 24.95 -18.97
N LEU A 113 -15.46 24.70 -19.33
CA LEU A 113 -16.22 25.58 -20.19
C LEU A 113 -16.39 26.96 -19.54
N LYS A 114 -16.63 27.02 -18.23
CA LYS A 114 -16.70 28.30 -17.52
C LYS A 114 -15.36 29.02 -17.46
N VAL A 115 -14.25 28.29 -17.31
CA VAL A 115 -12.89 28.86 -17.42
C VAL A 115 -12.67 29.44 -18.81
N ARG A 116 -13.03 28.68 -19.86
CA ARG A 116 -12.92 29.14 -21.26
C ARG A 116 -13.66 30.45 -21.48
N GLU A 117 -14.91 30.56 -21.03
CA GLU A 117 -15.71 31.78 -21.14
C GLU A 117 -15.01 33.00 -20.48
N ILE A 118 -14.42 32.80 -19.28
CA ILE A 118 -13.73 33.87 -18.58
C ILE A 118 -12.45 34.27 -19.32
N TYR A 119 -11.66 33.30 -19.75
CA TYR A 119 -10.39 33.53 -20.43
C TYR A 119 -10.61 34.21 -21.79
N ASP A 120 -11.61 33.76 -22.58
CA ASP A 120 -11.96 34.37 -23.88
C ASP A 120 -12.38 35.84 -23.75
N VAL A 121 -12.88 36.27 -22.57
CA VAL A 121 -13.26 37.68 -22.29
C VAL A 121 -12.11 38.49 -21.68
N GLN A 122 -11.32 37.90 -20.81
CA GLN A 122 -10.36 38.60 -19.93
C GLN A 122 -8.93 38.61 -20.48
N LEU A 123 -8.57 37.62 -21.33
CA LEU A 123 -7.22 37.44 -21.85
C LEU A 123 -7.10 37.84 -23.32
N ASN A 124 -5.89 38.13 -23.78
CA ASN A 124 -5.60 38.21 -25.20
C ASN A 124 -5.71 36.83 -25.86
N LYS A 125 -6.14 36.77 -27.08
CA LYS A 125 -6.35 35.50 -27.84
C LYS A 125 -5.10 34.63 -28.01
N ASP A 126 -3.95 35.20 -27.79
CA ASP A 126 -2.64 34.54 -27.85
C ASP A 126 -1.99 34.32 -26.47
N ASP A 127 -2.77 34.37 -25.39
CA ASP A 127 -2.30 34.16 -24.02
C ASP A 127 -2.04 32.67 -23.75
N MET A 128 -0.89 32.36 -23.16
CA MET A 128 -0.49 30.97 -22.85
C MET A 128 -1.42 30.27 -21.85
N LEU A 129 -2.14 31.02 -21.00
CA LEU A 129 -3.15 30.43 -20.12
C LEU A 129 -4.28 29.75 -20.88
N ILE A 130 -4.67 30.31 -22.06
CA ILE A 130 -5.66 29.70 -22.95
C ILE A 130 -5.09 28.40 -23.53
N ALA A 131 -3.86 28.40 -24.02
CA ALA A 131 -3.24 27.19 -24.56
C ALA A 131 -3.12 26.07 -23.50
N SER A 132 -2.69 26.41 -22.30
CA SER A 132 -2.61 25.45 -21.19
C SER A 132 -3.98 24.88 -20.81
N MET A 133 -5.00 25.72 -20.73
CA MET A 133 -6.38 25.29 -20.44
C MET A 133 -6.91 24.37 -21.54
N GLU A 134 -6.70 24.70 -22.83
CA GLU A 134 -7.18 23.91 -23.98
C GLU A 134 -6.46 22.55 -24.03
N ASN A 135 -5.15 22.47 -23.71
CA ASN A 135 -4.45 21.19 -23.56
C ASN A 135 -5.05 20.33 -22.45
N ASN A 136 -5.35 20.90 -21.28
CA ASN A 136 -5.98 20.17 -20.20
C ASN A 136 -7.41 19.73 -20.54
N LEU A 137 -8.18 20.57 -21.20
CA LEU A 137 -9.55 20.26 -21.63
C LEU A 137 -9.56 19.16 -22.70
N SER A 138 -8.54 19.11 -23.59
CA SER A 138 -8.41 18.02 -24.56
C SER A 138 -8.25 16.66 -23.90
N LEU A 139 -7.51 16.56 -22.77
CA LEU A 139 -7.39 15.32 -22.03
C LEU A 139 -8.74 14.86 -21.46
N LEU A 140 -9.55 15.81 -20.99
CA LEU A 140 -10.92 15.49 -20.54
C LEU A 140 -11.79 14.98 -21.71
N TYR A 141 -11.73 15.62 -22.88
CA TYR A 141 -12.45 15.15 -24.05
C TYR A 141 -11.99 13.76 -24.50
N GLN A 142 -10.70 13.46 -24.43
CA GLN A 142 -10.19 12.11 -24.70
C GLN A 142 -10.76 11.08 -23.72
N GLU A 143 -10.82 11.39 -22.42
CA GLU A 143 -11.41 10.52 -21.39
C GLU A 143 -12.93 10.32 -21.56
N LEU A 144 -13.63 11.32 -22.15
CA LEU A 144 -15.05 11.22 -22.51
C LEU A 144 -15.28 10.46 -23.83
N GLY A 145 -14.22 10.16 -24.60
CA GLY A 145 -14.32 9.58 -25.95
C GLY A 145 -14.67 10.58 -27.04
N GLU A 146 -14.66 11.88 -26.73
CA GLU A 146 -14.99 12.99 -27.64
C GLU A 146 -13.70 13.49 -28.32
N PHE A 147 -13.12 12.62 -29.17
CA PHE A 147 -11.78 12.84 -29.73
C PHE A 147 -11.73 13.95 -30.78
N ALA A 148 -12.87 14.25 -31.46
CA ALA A 148 -12.96 15.36 -32.38
C ALA A 148 -12.88 16.71 -31.66
N GLU A 149 -13.59 16.86 -30.54
CA GLU A 149 -13.56 18.01 -29.64
C GLU A 149 -12.18 18.18 -29.01
N ALA A 150 -11.53 17.05 -28.64
CA ALA A 150 -10.16 17.05 -28.15
C ALA A 150 -9.19 17.61 -29.21
N LYS A 151 -9.28 17.17 -30.46
CA LYS A 151 -8.46 17.67 -31.56
C LYS A 151 -8.70 19.17 -31.77
N GLU A 152 -9.96 19.65 -31.74
CA GLU A 152 -10.28 21.08 -31.93
C GLU A 152 -9.67 21.95 -30.82
N SER A 153 -9.76 21.52 -29.56
CA SER A 153 -9.12 22.18 -28.42
C SER A 153 -7.59 22.23 -28.57
N LEU A 154 -6.98 21.15 -29.00
CA LEU A 154 -5.54 21.08 -29.23
C LEU A 154 -5.08 21.96 -30.37
N LEU A 155 -5.88 22.05 -31.46
CA LEU A 155 -5.59 22.98 -32.58
C LEU A 155 -5.72 24.44 -32.13
N ARG A 156 -6.59 24.77 -31.16
CA ARG A 156 -6.62 26.11 -30.55
C ARG A 156 -5.35 26.38 -29.76
N ALA A 157 -4.92 25.40 -28.93
CA ALA A 157 -3.67 25.49 -28.17
C ALA A 157 -2.46 25.65 -29.09
N LEU A 158 -2.35 24.81 -30.13
CA LEU A 158 -1.25 24.82 -31.10
C LEU A 158 -1.08 26.19 -31.77
N ARG A 159 -2.16 26.79 -32.25
CA ARG A 159 -2.13 28.14 -32.88
C ARG A 159 -1.54 29.22 -31.98
N ILE A 160 -1.68 29.07 -30.65
CA ILE A 160 -1.10 30.01 -29.68
C ILE A 160 0.37 29.68 -29.45
N VAL A 161 0.67 28.39 -29.17
CA VAL A 161 2.02 27.94 -28.84
C VAL A 161 3.00 28.22 -29.99
N GLU A 162 2.62 27.95 -31.23
CA GLU A 162 3.44 28.21 -32.43
C GLU A 162 3.86 29.66 -32.63
N THR A 163 3.14 30.63 -32.03
CA THR A 163 3.50 32.04 -32.09
C THR A 163 4.51 32.49 -31.05
N LYS A 164 4.87 31.64 -30.11
CA LYS A 164 5.73 31.97 -28.98
C LYS A 164 7.14 31.40 -29.17
N THR A 165 8.10 31.97 -28.47
CA THR A 165 9.49 31.46 -28.40
C THR A 165 9.80 30.98 -26.98
N GLY A 166 10.61 29.96 -26.87
CA GLY A 166 10.95 29.37 -25.55
C GLY A 166 9.83 28.49 -24.97
N VAL A 167 8.98 27.93 -25.82
CA VAL A 167 7.83 27.08 -25.48
C VAL A 167 7.90 25.73 -26.21
N GLU A 168 9.11 25.31 -26.53
CA GLU A 168 9.38 24.09 -27.31
C GLU A 168 8.83 22.84 -26.60
N PHE A 169 8.81 22.85 -25.26
CA PHE A 169 8.25 21.78 -24.44
C PHE A 169 6.71 21.71 -24.60
N GLU A 170 6.02 22.83 -24.44
CA GLU A 170 4.56 22.93 -24.61
C GLU A 170 4.14 22.55 -26.04
N LEU A 171 4.94 22.88 -27.03
CA LEU A 171 4.73 22.49 -28.41
C LEU A 171 4.83 20.98 -28.60
N ALA A 172 5.88 20.34 -28.02
CA ALA A 172 6.07 18.92 -28.06
C ALA A 172 4.90 18.15 -27.39
N VAL A 173 4.44 18.61 -26.25
CA VAL A 173 3.28 18.05 -25.51
C VAL A 173 1.99 18.20 -26.35
N THR A 174 1.75 19.36 -26.95
CA THR A 174 0.57 19.61 -27.79
C THR A 174 0.55 18.66 -28.99
N TYR A 175 1.69 18.45 -29.64
CA TYR A 175 1.82 17.49 -30.74
C TYR A 175 1.57 16.03 -30.29
N ALA A 176 2.05 15.61 -29.11
CA ALA A 176 1.80 14.28 -28.58
C ALA A 176 0.29 14.01 -28.36
N ASN A 177 -0.40 15.00 -27.79
CA ASN A 177 -1.83 14.92 -27.55
C ASN A 177 -2.66 14.95 -28.86
N LEU A 178 -2.23 15.74 -29.87
CA LEU A 178 -2.82 15.76 -31.21
C LEU A 178 -2.66 14.39 -31.90
N ALA A 179 -1.47 13.79 -31.83
CA ALA A 179 -1.22 12.46 -32.38
C ALA A 179 -2.19 11.42 -31.81
N THR A 180 -2.39 11.43 -30.48
CA THR A 180 -3.32 10.53 -29.82
C THR A 180 -4.77 10.77 -30.26
N SER A 181 -5.21 12.01 -30.32
CA SER A 181 -6.57 12.33 -30.75
C SER A 181 -6.83 11.95 -32.23
N CYS A 182 -5.89 12.23 -33.14
CA CYS A 182 -5.97 11.85 -34.55
C CYS A 182 -6.02 10.33 -34.74
N LEU A 183 -5.27 9.55 -33.98
CA LEU A 183 -5.36 8.08 -34.03
C LEU A 183 -6.77 7.58 -33.69
N ASN A 184 -7.39 8.14 -32.68
CA ASN A 184 -8.70 7.69 -32.22
C ASN A 184 -9.82 8.05 -33.20
N ILE A 185 -9.68 9.12 -33.95
CA ILE A 185 -10.60 9.49 -35.08
C ILE A 185 -10.16 8.91 -36.43
N ARG A 186 -9.14 8.05 -36.45
CA ARG A 186 -8.59 7.35 -37.63
C ARG A 186 -7.95 8.25 -38.69
N GLU A 187 -7.51 9.42 -38.33
CA GLU A 187 -6.72 10.32 -39.17
C GLU A 187 -5.22 9.95 -39.10
N MET A 188 -4.88 8.84 -39.76
CA MET A 188 -3.61 8.14 -39.55
C MET A 188 -2.38 8.94 -39.97
N GLU A 189 -2.44 9.64 -41.10
CA GLU A 189 -1.30 10.40 -41.64
C GLU A 189 -1.03 11.67 -40.82
N GLU A 190 -2.08 12.34 -40.33
CA GLU A 190 -1.94 13.44 -39.37
C GLU A 190 -1.36 12.97 -38.03
N ALA A 191 -1.87 11.85 -37.51
CA ALA A 191 -1.35 11.22 -36.29
C ALA A 191 0.14 10.92 -36.40
N TYR A 192 0.58 10.34 -37.51
CA TYR A 192 1.99 10.08 -37.80
C TYR A 192 2.82 11.36 -37.81
N SER A 193 2.31 12.40 -38.51
CA SER A 193 3.02 13.67 -38.61
C SER A 193 3.21 14.33 -37.26
N TYR A 194 2.14 14.39 -36.45
CA TYR A 194 2.21 14.97 -35.11
C TYR A 194 3.07 14.14 -34.14
N ALA A 195 2.96 12.81 -34.14
CA ALA A 195 3.80 11.95 -33.29
C ALA A 195 5.29 12.15 -33.60
N LYS A 196 5.65 12.21 -34.90
CA LYS A 196 7.02 12.44 -35.35
C LYS A 196 7.53 13.83 -34.98
N ALA A 197 6.70 14.88 -35.15
CA ALA A 197 7.04 16.23 -34.73
C ALA A 197 7.26 16.35 -33.22
N SER A 198 6.42 15.69 -32.42
CA SER A 198 6.57 15.64 -30.99
C SER A 198 7.88 14.96 -30.58
N ILE A 199 8.18 13.78 -31.11
CA ILE A 199 9.42 13.04 -30.83
C ILE A 199 10.63 13.90 -31.20
N GLN A 200 10.65 14.54 -32.36
CA GLN A 200 11.74 15.42 -32.78
C GLN A 200 11.96 16.59 -31.83
N ALA A 201 10.85 17.19 -31.33
CA ALA A 201 10.93 18.31 -30.38
C ALA A 201 11.48 17.85 -29.03
N PHE A 202 11.06 16.71 -28.52
CA PHE A 202 11.59 16.13 -27.28
C PHE A 202 13.05 15.72 -27.42
N ASP A 203 13.45 15.10 -28.55
CA ASP A 203 14.84 14.75 -28.84
C ASP A 203 15.75 15.99 -28.86
N ALA A 204 15.28 17.10 -29.46
CA ALA A 204 16.01 18.37 -29.50
C ALA A 204 16.17 19.00 -28.10
N LEU A 205 15.21 18.81 -27.19
CA LEU A 205 15.26 19.26 -25.82
C LEU A 205 16.11 18.35 -24.91
N GLY A 206 16.38 17.12 -25.35
CA GLY A 206 17.03 16.09 -24.52
C GLY A 206 16.15 15.63 -23.34
N ILE A 207 14.82 15.71 -23.48
CA ILE A 207 13.86 15.37 -22.43
C ILE A 207 13.19 14.05 -22.79
N GLU A 208 13.27 13.08 -21.88
CA GLU A 208 12.55 11.79 -21.97
C GLU A 208 11.58 11.67 -20.78
N ASP A 209 10.46 12.37 -20.86
CA ASP A 209 9.39 12.33 -19.85
C ASP A 209 8.18 11.48 -20.30
N ALA A 210 7.12 11.50 -19.51
CA ALA A 210 5.90 10.76 -19.80
C ALA A 210 5.23 11.18 -21.12
N HIS A 211 5.33 12.45 -21.53
CA HIS A 211 4.76 12.94 -22.79
C HIS A 211 5.54 12.42 -24.00
N TYR A 212 6.86 12.32 -23.87
CA TYR A 212 7.68 11.65 -24.89
C TYR A 212 7.30 10.17 -25.04
N GLY A 213 7.05 9.47 -23.91
CA GLY A 213 6.51 8.10 -23.93
C GLY A 213 5.15 8.01 -24.62
N ALA A 214 4.27 9.00 -24.44
CA ALA A 214 2.98 9.06 -25.11
C ALA A 214 3.14 9.27 -26.64
N ALA A 215 4.07 10.12 -27.07
CA ALA A 215 4.36 10.34 -28.49
C ALA A 215 4.90 9.07 -29.18
N LEU A 216 5.80 8.34 -28.50
CA LEU A 216 6.29 7.03 -28.97
C LEU A 216 5.17 6.00 -29.08
N SER A 217 4.26 5.97 -28.09
CA SER A 217 3.10 5.08 -28.10
C SER A 217 2.17 5.39 -29.29
N ALA A 218 1.96 6.66 -29.58
CA ALA A 218 1.14 7.07 -30.74
C ALA A 218 1.79 6.62 -32.05
N LEU A 219 3.11 6.79 -32.21
CA LEU A 219 3.83 6.32 -33.37
C LEU A 219 3.82 4.80 -33.49
N ALA A 220 3.97 4.08 -32.36
CA ALA A 220 3.87 2.62 -32.31
C ALA A 220 2.49 2.12 -32.76
N THR A 221 1.43 2.79 -32.32
CA THR A 221 0.04 2.47 -32.70
C THR A 221 -0.17 2.65 -34.21
N TYR A 222 0.40 3.70 -34.81
CA TYR A 222 0.40 3.88 -36.26
C TYR A 222 1.04 2.68 -36.96
N HIS A 223 2.26 2.28 -36.57
CA HIS A 223 2.96 1.13 -37.15
C HIS A 223 2.20 -0.18 -36.95
N TYR A 224 1.59 -0.40 -35.82
CA TYR A 224 0.73 -1.57 -35.55
C TYR A 224 -0.44 -1.66 -36.55
N GLN A 225 -1.12 -0.55 -36.81
CA GLN A 225 -2.24 -0.51 -37.78
C GLN A 225 -1.77 -0.71 -39.21
N LYS A 226 -0.54 -0.33 -39.52
CA LYS A 226 0.12 -0.62 -40.82
C LYS A 226 0.66 -2.06 -40.93
N ARG A 227 0.47 -2.88 -39.86
CA ARG A 227 0.98 -4.27 -39.74
C ARG A 227 2.50 -4.38 -39.70
N GLU A 228 3.17 -3.32 -39.34
CA GLU A 228 4.63 -3.24 -39.16
C GLU A 228 4.95 -3.58 -37.71
N TYR A 229 4.63 -4.84 -37.28
CA TYR A 229 4.58 -5.24 -35.88
C TYR A 229 5.93 -5.13 -35.16
N GLY A 230 7.05 -5.42 -35.85
CA GLY A 230 8.39 -5.28 -35.27
C GLY A 230 8.75 -3.83 -34.92
N ASN A 231 8.41 -2.87 -35.79
CA ASN A 231 8.61 -1.43 -35.52
C ASN A 231 7.72 -0.96 -34.38
N ALA A 232 6.45 -1.42 -34.38
CA ALA A 232 5.51 -1.09 -33.31
C ALA A 232 5.97 -1.60 -31.95
N GLN A 233 6.42 -2.87 -31.86
CA GLN A 233 6.93 -3.47 -30.62
C GLN A 233 8.10 -2.69 -30.04
N MET A 234 9.12 -2.39 -30.85
CA MET A 234 10.29 -1.63 -30.42
C MET A 234 9.93 -0.26 -29.83
N LEU A 235 8.97 0.44 -30.46
CA LEU A 235 8.53 1.76 -29.98
C LEU A 235 7.70 1.67 -28.69
N PHE A 236 6.83 0.66 -28.55
CA PHE A 236 6.12 0.42 -27.30
C PHE A 236 7.07 0.06 -26.15
N GLU A 237 8.06 -0.81 -26.38
CA GLU A 237 9.09 -1.15 -25.40
C GLU A 237 9.92 0.07 -24.99
N ARG A 238 10.28 0.95 -25.93
CA ARG A 238 10.96 2.21 -25.60
C ARG A 238 10.06 3.13 -24.75
N ALA A 239 8.80 3.27 -25.12
CA ALA A 239 7.82 4.04 -24.34
C ALA A 239 7.65 3.48 -22.92
N MET A 240 7.59 2.15 -22.77
CA MET A 240 7.53 1.48 -21.47
C MET A 240 8.73 1.84 -20.59
N ASN A 241 9.96 1.75 -21.12
CA ASN A 241 11.18 2.07 -20.38
C ASN A 241 11.21 3.54 -19.90
N ILE A 242 10.67 4.46 -20.71
CA ILE A 242 10.55 5.87 -20.34
C ILE A 242 9.49 6.06 -19.25
N MET A 243 8.34 5.43 -19.38
CA MET A 243 7.27 5.50 -18.38
C MET A 243 7.73 4.91 -17.05
N GLU A 244 8.39 3.76 -17.07
CA GLU A 244 8.90 3.12 -15.86
C GLU A 244 9.90 4.01 -15.11
N ARG A 245 10.82 4.67 -15.81
CA ARG A 245 11.78 5.59 -15.20
C ARG A 245 11.17 6.85 -14.60
N ASN A 246 10.09 7.38 -15.21
CA ASN A 246 9.52 8.67 -14.82
C ASN A 246 8.33 8.56 -13.86
N LEU A 247 7.47 7.55 -14.03
CA LEU A 247 6.21 7.40 -13.28
C LEU A 247 6.03 6.01 -12.67
N GLY A 248 7.02 5.11 -12.82
CA GLY A 248 6.91 3.72 -12.40
C GLY A 248 5.97 2.90 -13.29
N ARG A 249 5.67 1.67 -12.86
CA ARG A 249 4.76 0.75 -13.56
C ARG A 249 3.30 1.08 -13.23
N ASN A 250 2.77 2.13 -13.82
CA ASN A 250 1.39 2.56 -13.69
C ASN A 250 0.48 1.92 -14.77
N GLU A 251 -0.82 2.23 -14.75
CA GLU A 251 -1.80 1.72 -15.73
C GLU A 251 -1.40 2.01 -17.19
N PHE A 252 -0.74 3.13 -17.45
CA PHE A 252 -0.27 3.45 -18.80
C PHE A 252 0.90 2.54 -19.22
N TYR A 253 1.81 2.24 -18.31
CA TYR A 253 2.87 1.25 -18.53
C TYR A 253 2.28 -0.12 -18.87
N GLU A 254 1.29 -0.60 -18.11
CA GLU A 254 0.66 -1.90 -18.38
C GLU A 254 -0.02 -1.93 -19.75
N ARG A 255 -0.70 -0.86 -20.15
CA ARG A 255 -1.25 -0.75 -21.52
C ARG A 255 -0.17 -0.78 -22.60
N LEU A 256 0.96 -0.13 -22.40
CA LEU A 256 2.09 -0.20 -23.33
C LEU A 256 2.64 -1.62 -23.45
N LYS A 257 2.73 -2.32 -22.33
CA LYS A 257 3.16 -3.71 -22.26
C LYS A 257 2.19 -4.64 -23.02
N GLU A 258 0.89 -4.51 -22.77
CA GLU A 258 -0.14 -5.25 -23.51
C GLU A 258 -0.05 -5.00 -25.02
N ASN A 259 0.18 -3.76 -25.42
CA ASN A 259 0.35 -3.41 -26.84
C ASN A 259 1.63 -4.01 -27.43
N ALA A 260 2.74 -4.02 -26.70
CA ALA A 260 3.99 -4.67 -27.14
C ALA A 260 3.80 -6.20 -27.27
N GLU A 261 3.12 -6.81 -26.31
CA GLU A 261 2.78 -8.24 -26.32
C GLU A 261 1.81 -8.56 -27.49
N ALA A 262 0.83 -7.70 -27.76
CA ALA A 262 -0.06 -7.83 -28.93
C ALA A 262 0.70 -7.73 -30.26
N CYS A 263 1.73 -6.88 -30.35
CA CYS A 263 2.61 -6.84 -31.52
C CYS A 263 3.34 -8.17 -31.72
N ARG A 264 3.90 -8.73 -30.62
CA ARG A 264 4.60 -10.03 -30.65
C ARG A 264 3.66 -11.15 -31.10
N ALA A 265 2.48 -11.25 -30.46
CA ALA A 265 1.48 -12.24 -30.83
C ALA A 265 1.00 -12.13 -32.29
N ALA A 266 0.83 -10.89 -32.77
CA ALA A 266 0.43 -10.65 -34.17
C ALA A 266 1.55 -11.04 -35.18
N GLN A 267 2.82 -10.90 -34.78
CA GLN A 267 3.96 -11.35 -35.57
C GLN A 267 4.05 -12.89 -35.61
N GLU A 268 3.89 -13.56 -34.47
CA GLU A 268 3.89 -15.01 -34.32
C GLU A 268 2.73 -15.65 -35.09
N MET A 269 1.52 -15.10 -35.03
CA MET A 269 0.36 -15.59 -35.82
C MET A 269 0.57 -15.50 -37.32
N ASN A 270 1.43 -14.63 -37.80
CA ASN A 270 1.79 -14.59 -39.23
C ASN A 270 2.82 -15.70 -39.60
N GLU A 271 3.60 -16.16 -38.64
CA GLU A 271 4.60 -17.23 -38.84
C GLU A 271 3.98 -18.63 -38.64
N GLU A 272 2.96 -18.79 -37.76
CA GLU A 272 2.32 -20.08 -37.43
C GLU A 272 1.34 -20.64 -38.46
N LYS A 273 0.97 -19.92 -39.49
CA LYS A 273 0.15 -20.49 -40.59
C LYS A 273 0.82 -21.60 -41.37
N ALA A 274 1.99 -22.05 -40.97
CA ALA A 274 2.80 -23.08 -41.60
C ALA A 274 3.10 -24.30 -40.72
N GLY A 275 2.13 -24.87 -40.03
CA GLY A 275 2.12 -26.32 -39.74
C GLY A 275 2.35 -26.82 -38.32
N SER A 276 1.41 -27.63 -37.78
CA SER A 276 1.55 -28.42 -36.54
C SER A 276 1.03 -29.88 -36.74
N LYS A 277 1.60 -30.86 -36.01
CA LYS A 277 1.01 -32.18 -35.66
C LYS A 277 1.64 -32.78 -34.40
N PHE A 278 0.80 -33.40 -33.57
CA PHE A 278 1.07 -34.06 -32.28
C PHE A 278 1.52 -35.52 -32.32
N VAL A 279 2.17 -35.97 -31.22
CA VAL A 279 2.45 -37.39 -30.95
C VAL A 279 2.21 -37.69 -29.46
N THR A 280 1.54 -38.77 -29.12
CA THR A 280 1.33 -39.33 -27.78
C THR A 280 2.28 -40.51 -27.52
N ASP A 281 2.70 -40.70 -26.27
CA ASP A 281 3.57 -41.77 -25.83
C ASP A 281 2.84 -43.13 -25.69
N SER A 282 3.63 -44.21 -25.56
CA SER A 282 3.17 -45.63 -25.70
C SER A 282 2.57 -46.21 -24.41
N MET A 283 2.44 -45.47 -23.31
CA MET A 283 1.97 -46.01 -22.03
C MET A 283 0.79 -45.27 -21.38
N GLY A 284 0.30 -44.17 -21.94
CA GLY A 284 -0.98 -43.53 -21.53
C GLY A 284 -0.96 -42.76 -20.20
N GLU A 285 0.19 -42.49 -19.60
CA GLU A 285 0.33 -41.61 -18.43
C GLU A 285 0.92 -40.25 -18.81
N ALA A 286 0.31 -39.18 -18.30
CA ALA A 286 0.81 -37.82 -18.47
C ALA A 286 2.11 -37.64 -17.67
N VAL A 287 3.22 -37.35 -18.35
CA VAL A 287 4.50 -37.05 -17.70
C VAL A 287 4.50 -35.57 -17.27
N SER A 288 4.77 -35.33 -16.01
CA SER A 288 4.98 -33.95 -15.49
C SER A 288 6.24 -33.34 -16.07
N GLY A 289 6.16 -32.12 -16.57
CA GLY A 289 7.32 -31.39 -17.10
C GLY A 289 8.42 -31.21 -16.07
N MET A 290 8.08 -31.05 -14.79
CA MET A 290 9.03 -31.02 -13.67
C MET A 290 9.81 -32.34 -13.56
N ALA A 291 9.11 -33.49 -13.60
CA ALA A 291 9.75 -34.80 -13.54
C ALA A 291 10.61 -35.08 -14.78
N LEU A 292 10.15 -34.67 -15.96
CA LEU A 292 10.91 -34.79 -17.21
C LEU A 292 12.18 -33.93 -17.18
N SER A 293 12.07 -32.71 -16.71
CA SER A 293 13.19 -31.77 -16.56
C SER A 293 14.23 -32.32 -15.58
N ARG A 294 13.81 -32.85 -14.45
CA ARG A 294 14.69 -33.45 -13.45
C ARG A 294 15.41 -34.68 -14.02
N ALA A 295 14.69 -35.60 -14.69
CA ALA A 295 15.30 -36.79 -15.32
C ALA A 295 16.32 -36.38 -16.40
N PHE A 296 16.00 -35.39 -17.23
CA PHE A 296 16.91 -34.86 -18.25
C PHE A 296 18.18 -34.26 -17.63
N TYR A 297 18.06 -33.53 -16.51
CA TYR A 297 19.22 -33.06 -15.77
C TYR A 297 20.05 -34.24 -15.22
N GLU A 298 19.42 -35.19 -14.53
CA GLU A 298 20.12 -36.30 -13.88
C GLU A 298 20.84 -37.22 -14.88
N GLU A 299 20.19 -37.54 -16.02
CA GLU A 299 20.74 -38.48 -17.02
C GLU A 299 21.66 -37.78 -18.02
N CYS A 300 21.47 -36.50 -18.35
CA CYS A 300 22.23 -35.82 -19.41
C CYS A 300 23.01 -34.61 -18.86
N GLY A 301 22.37 -33.76 -18.06
CA GLY A 301 22.93 -32.50 -17.58
C GLY A 301 24.05 -32.69 -16.54
N ALA A 302 23.79 -33.48 -15.50
CA ALA A 302 24.77 -33.71 -14.43
C ALA A 302 26.04 -34.39 -14.94
N PRO A 303 25.98 -35.45 -15.79
CA PRO A 303 27.19 -36.01 -16.40
C PRO A 303 27.93 -35.02 -17.30
N MET A 304 27.25 -34.15 -18.02
CA MET A 304 27.85 -33.09 -18.85
C MET A 304 28.63 -32.09 -18.00
N ILE A 305 28.03 -31.60 -16.90
CA ILE A 305 28.65 -30.68 -15.97
C ILE A 305 29.88 -31.32 -15.32
N ALA A 306 29.73 -32.51 -14.71
CA ALA A 306 30.82 -33.20 -14.04
C ALA A 306 31.98 -33.55 -14.99
N GLY A 307 31.67 -33.87 -16.26
CA GLY A 307 32.66 -34.25 -17.27
C GLY A 307 33.41 -33.09 -17.91
N LYS A 308 32.70 -32.00 -18.19
CA LYS A 308 33.27 -30.82 -18.89
C LYS A 308 33.74 -29.70 -17.96
N PHE A 309 33.13 -29.58 -16.78
CA PHE A 309 33.31 -28.45 -15.84
C PHE A 309 33.57 -28.91 -14.38
N PRO A 310 34.48 -29.87 -14.12
CA PRO A 310 34.66 -30.45 -12.79
C PRO A 310 35.11 -29.43 -11.73
N ASP A 311 35.87 -28.38 -12.14
CA ASP A 311 36.36 -27.31 -11.24
C ASP A 311 35.28 -26.23 -10.93
N TYR A 312 34.14 -26.30 -11.56
CA TYR A 312 33.00 -25.37 -11.41
C TYR A 312 31.69 -26.07 -11.09
N GLU A 313 31.72 -27.39 -10.89
CA GLU A 313 30.52 -28.19 -10.69
C GLU A 313 29.71 -27.71 -9.47
N ASP A 314 30.37 -27.32 -8.38
CA ASP A 314 29.78 -26.77 -7.16
C ASP A 314 29.27 -25.31 -7.30
N LYS A 315 29.68 -24.60 -8.38
CA LYS A 315 29.29 -23.20 -8.67
C LYS A 315 28.13 -23.05 -9.65
N ILE A 316 27.59 -24.16 -10.13
CA ILE A 316 26.47 -24.19 -11.07
C ILE A 316 25.23 -24.70 -10.32
N ALA A 317 24.33 -23.78 -9.96
CA ALA A 317 23.02 -24.14 -9.50
C ALA A 317 22.15 -24.63 -10.66
N VAL A 318 21.32 -25.66 -10.46
CA VAL A 318 20.47 -26.25 -11.48
C VAL A 318 19.05 -26.49 -10.94
N GLY A 319 18.04 -26.31 -11.79
CA GLY A 319 16.66 -26.57 -11.44
C GLY A 319 15.67 -26.21 -12.53
N LEU A 320 14.40 -26.18 -12.17
CA LEU A 320 13.32 -25.71 -13.02
C LEU A 320 12.48 -24.70 -12.24
N VAL A 321 12.71 -23.40 -12.48
CA VAL A 321 12.05 -22.27 -11.80
C VAL A 321 11.73 -21.19 -12.83
N GLY A 322 10.63 -20.46 -12.67
CA GLY A 322 10.31 -19.31 -13.50
C GLY A 322 9.02 -19.44 -14.29
N LYS A 323 9.06 -19.05 -15.58
CA LYS A 323 7.88 -19.04 -16.46
C LYS A 323 7.63 -20.43 -17.02
N GLY A 324 6.36 -20.88 -17.04
CA GLY A 324 5.91 -22.14 -17.62
C GLY A 324 4.92 -22.87 -16.71
N SER A 325 3.97 -23.62 -17.29
CA SER A 325 3.03 -24.46 -16.55
C SER A 325 3.75 -25.55 -15.74
N ASP A 326 4.83 -26.08 -16.28
CA ASP A 326 5.72 -27.06 -15.67
C ASP A 326 6.39 -26.54 -14.38
N CYS A 327 6.78 -25.26 -14.34
CA CYS A 327 7.31 -24.61 -13.14
C CYS A 327 6.27 -24.46 -12.04
N PHE A 328 4.98 -24.33 -12.39
CA PHE A 328 3.88 -24.23 -11.42
C PHE A 328 3.28 -25.58 -11.05
N GLY A 329 3.65 -26.67 -11.74
CA GLY A 329 3.00 -27.97 -11.63
C GLY A 329 1.56 -27.97 -12.18
N TYR A 330 1.25 -27.07 -13.10
CA TYR A 330 -0.05 -26.90 -13.73
C TYR A 330 -0.09 -27.38 -15.17
N ASP A 331 0.97 -28.06 -15.60
CA ASP A 331 1.04 -28.68 -16.92
C ASP A 331 0.11 -29.92 -17.02
N ASP A 332 -0.38 -30.14 -18.22
CA ASP A 332 -1.28 -31.23 -18.61
C ASP A 332 -1.01 -31.64 -20.06
N ALA A 333 -1.85 -32.51 -20.60
CA ALA A 333 -1.69 -32.98 -21.98
C ALA A 333 -1.75 -31.86 -23.03
N ASP A 334 -2.53 -30.79 -22.75
CA ASP A 334 -2.66 -29.67 -23.66
C ASP A 334 -1.46 -28.71 -23.56
N SER A 335 -0.74 -28.73 -22.43
CA SER A 335 0.46 -27.91 -22.20
C SER A 335 1.67 -28.31 -23.02
N THR A 336 1.63 -29.48 -23.68
CA THR A 336 2.74 -30.02 -24.48
C THR A 336 2.79 -29.47 -25.89
N ASP A 337 1.87 -28.59 -26.28
CA ASP A 337 1.74 -28.02 -27.62
C ASP A 337 2.85 -27.01 -27.97
N HIS A 338 3.32 -26.28 -26.99
CA HIS A 338 4.43 -25.29 -27.12
C HIS A 338 5.04 -24.98 -25.77
N ASP A 339 6.27 -24.47 -25.77
CA ASP A 339 6.99 -23.99 -24.57
C ASP A 339 7.14 -25.05 -23.44
N TRP A 340 7.17 -26.35 -23.81
CA TRP A 340 7.28 -27.44 -22.87
C TRP A 340 8.23 -28.52 -23.44
N GLY A 341 9.04 -29.15 -22.58
CA GLY A 341 9.97 -30.19 -23.03
C GLY A 341 11.08 -30.50 -22.01
N PRO A 342 11.96 -31.47 -22.32
CA PRO A 342 13.08 -31.85 -21.45
C PRO A 342 14.17 -30.78 -21.40
N GLU A 343 13.97 -29.72 -20.59
CA GLU A 343 14.88 -28.60 -20.42
C GLU A 343 15.03 -28.28 -18.94
N PHE A 344 16.16 -27.68 -18.56
CA PHE A 344 16.39 -27.17 -17.21
C PHE A 344 17.11 -25.80 -17.24
N CYS A 345 17.10 -25.11 -16.12
CA CYS A 345 17.83 -23.87 -15.90
C CYS A 345 19.15 -24.16 -15.18
N MET A 346 20.19 -23.45 -15.56
CA MET A 346 21.46 -23.34 -14.82
C MET A 346 21.65 -21.90 -14.39
N TRP A 347 22.05 -21.67 -13.14
CA TRP A 347 22.32 -20.33 -12.63
C TRP A 347 23.73 -20.25 -12.09
N VAL A 348 24.46 -19.21 -12.49
CA VAL A 348 25.84 -18.96 -12.10
C VAL A 348 26.03 -17.50 -11.68
N THR A 349 27.09 -17.23 -10.94
CA THR A 349 27.51 -15.84 -10.66
C THR A 349 28.07 -15.17 -11.91
N GLN A 350 28.12 -13.83 -11.93
CA GLN A 350 28.77 -13.07 -13.01
C GLN A 350 30.24 -13.48 -13.20
N GLU A 351 30.96 -13.81 -12.11
CA GLU A 351 32.35 -14.27 -12.17
C GLU A 351 32.47 -15.63 -12.85
N THR A 352 31.61 -16.58 -12.47
CA THR A 352 31.58 -17.92 -13.08
C THR A 352 31.16 -17.86 -14.55
N TYR A 353 30.18 -17.00 -14.89
CA TYR A 353 29.78 -16.77 -16.28
C TYR A 353 30.94 -16.21 -17.13
N ALA A 354 31.68 -15.25 -16.60
CA ALA A 354 32.85 -14.69 -17.31
C ALA A 354 33.96 -15.73 -17.51
N ALA A 355 34.05 -16.75 -16.68
CA ALA A 355 35.07 -17.80 -16.77
C ALA A 355 34.69 -18.95 -17.72
N ILE A 356 33.43 -19.40 -17.70
CA ILE A 356 33.00 -20.62 -18.42
C ILE A 356 31.65 -20.47 -19.15
N GLY A 357 31.03 -19.28 -19.15
CA GLY A 357 29.63 -19.13 -19.62
C GLY A 357 29.43 -19.56 -21.07
N GLU A 358 30.31 -19.10 -22.02
CA GLU A 358 30.20 -19.46 -23.44
C GLU A 358 30.37 -20.98 -23.67
N GLU A 359 31.33 -21.61 -22.97
CA GLU A 359 31.55 -23.04 -23.08
C GLU A 359 30.40 -23.85 -22.43
N LEU A 360 29.80 -23.36 -21.34
CA LEU A 360 28.70 -24.01 -20.65
C LEU A 360 27.39 -23.92 -21.48
N GLU A 361 27.12 -22.76 -22.09
CA GLU A 361 26.01 -22.61 -23.04
C GLU A 361 26.17 -23.57 -24.23
N ALA A 362 27.36 -23.62 -24.83
CA ALA A 362 27.64 -24.53 -25.94
C ALA A 362 27.45 -26.00 -25.54
N ALA A 363 27.92 -26.39 -24.35
CA ALA A 363 27.76 -27.75 -23.84
C ALA A 363 26.28 -28.10 -23.56
N TYR A 364 25.49 -27.13 -23.08
CA TYR A 364 24.03 -27.30 -22.89
C TYR A 364 23.30 -27.48 -24.24
N GLU A 365 23.70 -26.74 -25.27
CA GLU A 365 23.13 -26.88 -26.63
C GLU A 365 23.46 -28.23 -27.28
N GLU A 366 24.61 -28.84 -26.93
CA GLU A 366 25.02 -30.19 -27.41
C GLU A 366 24.24 -31.34 -26.78
N LEU A 367 23.46 -31.10 -25.71
CA LEU A 367 22.61 -32.12 -25.09
C LEU A 367 21.59 -32.68 -26.10
N PRO A 368 21.11 -33.93 -25.95
CA PRO A 368 20.17 -34.58 -26.87
C PRO A 368 18.96 -33.69 -27.22
N GLU A 369 18.61 -33.62 -28.53
CA GLU A 369 17.44 -32.84 -28.99
C GLU A 369 16.11 -33.52 -28.66
N GLU A 370 16.15 -34.80 -28.30
CA GLU A 370 14.98 -35.62 -27.89
C GLU A 370 15.37 -36.48 -26.70
N PHE A 371 14.50 -36.55 -25.69
CA PHE A 371 14.69 -37.30 -24.47
C PHE A 371 13.36 -37.96 -24.05
N HIS A 372 13.36 -39.28 -23.86
CA HIS A 372 12.19 -40.11 -23.55
C HIS A 372 11.00 -39.90 -24.52
N GLY A 373 11.26 -39.55 -25.78
CA GLY A 373 10.23 -39.31 -26.79
C GLY A 373 9.71 -37.90 -26.87
N TYR A 374 10.23 -36.99 -26.01
CA TYR A 374 9.88 -35.58 -25.99
C TYR A 374 11.02 -34.72 -26.58
N LYS A 375 10.66 -33.74 -27.41
CA LYS A 375 11.64 -32.82 -28.03
C LYS A 375 11.92 -31.63 -27.12
N ARG A 376 13.14 -31.17 -27.15
CA ARG A 376 13.54 -29.91 -26.53
C ARG A 376 12.82 -28.74 -27.22
N MET A 377 12.62 -27.63 -26.46
CA MET A 377 12.03 -26.41 -27.01
C MET A 377 12.92 -25.83 -28.13
N THR A 378 12.29 -25.04 -29.00
CA THR A 378 13.05 -24.36 -30.05
C THR A 378 14.00 -23.31 -29.41
N LYS A 379 15.20 -23.18 -30.00
CA LYS A 379 16.31 -22.36 -29.45
C LYS A 379 15.93 -20.91 -29.11
N ASN A 380 15.01 -20.29 -29.83
CA ASN A 380 14.60 -18.90 -29.59
C ASN A 380 13.68 -18.76 -28.35
N VAL A 381 12.82 -19.72 -28.09
CA VAL A 381 11.93 -19.74 -26.93
C VAL A 381 12.67 -20.18 -25.68
N ALA A 382 13.57 -21.16 -25.82
CA ALA A 382 14.36 -21.68 -24.71
C ALA A 382 15.23 -20.60 -24.03
N LYS A 383 15.85 -19.70 -24.81
CA LYS A 383 16.78 -18.68 -24.29
C LYS A 383 16.20 -17.77 -23.23
N GLU A 384 14.90 -17.50 -23.22
CA GLU A 384 14.26 -16.64 -22.23
C GLU A 384 13.78 -17.41 -20.98
N ARG A 385 13.68 -18.75 -21.07
CA ARG A 385 13.03 -19.56 -20.03
C ARG A 385 13.89 -20.67 -19.45
N ARG A 386 14.84 -21.19 -20.25
CA ARG A 386 15.67 -22.36 -19.94
C ARG A 386 17.12 -22.10 -20.38
N GLY A 387 18.03 -22.91 -19.88
CA GLY A 387 19.45 -22.78 -20.20
C GLY A 387 20.23 -22.04 -19.12
N LEU A 388 21.27 -21.32 -19.53
CA LEU A 388 22.18 -20.65 -18.61
C LEU A 388 21.76 -19.20 -18.33
N PHE A 389 21.74 -18.84 -17.05
CA PHE A 389 21.44 -17.48 -16.57
C PHE A 389 22.50 -17.02 -15.57
N ILE A 390 22.82 -15.73 -15.62
CA ILE A 390 23.45 -15.06 -14.50
C ILE A 390 22.37 -14.87 -13.42
N ILE A 391 22.70 -15.18 -12.16
CA ILE A 391 21.74 -15.12 -11.04
C ILE A 391 21.03 -13.75 -10.98
N GLN A 392 21.81 -12.67 -11.04
CA GLN A 392 21.27 -11.31 -10.98
C GLN A 392 20.32 -11.00 -12.14
N ASP A 393 20.72 -11.36 -13.36
CA ASP A 393 19.92 -11.12 -14.58
C ASP A 393 18.62 -11.91 -14.55
N PHE A 394 18.62 -13.13 -13.98
CA PHE A 394 17.42 -13.96 -13.83
C PHE A 394 16.37 -13.26 -12.96
N PHE A 395 16.76 -12.73 -11.79
CA PHE A 395 15.83 -12.00 -10.92
C PHE A 395 15.46 -10.64 -11.51
N GLU A 396 16.37 -9.93 -12.15
CA GLU A 396 16.08 -8.66 -12.82
C GLU A 396 15.05 -8.84 -13.94
N ASN A 397 15.18 -9.87 -14.77
CA ASN A 397 14.26 -10.19 -15.86
C ASN A 397 12.86 -10.64 -15.36
N LEU A 398 12.78 -11.30 -14.19
CA LEU A 398 11.50 -11.75 -13.66
C LEU A 398 10.76 -10.66 -12.87
N ILE A 399 11.48 -9.95 -11.99
CA ILE A 399 10.87 -9.06 -10.99
C ILE A 399 11.51 -7.66 -10.93
N GLY A 400 12.40 -7.33 -11.86
CA GLY A 400 13.09 -6.03 -11.87
C GLY A 400 14.04 -5.82 -10.69
N TYR A 401 14.58 -6.90 -10.10
CA TYR A 401 15.46 -6.85 -8.94
C TYR A 401 16.79 -7.56 -9.20
N PRO A 402 17.90 -6.83 -9.45
CA PRO A 402 19.19 -7.40 -9.80
C PRO A 402 20.01 -7.91 -8.58
N GLY A 403 19.39 -8.23 -7.45
CA GLY A 403 20.05 -8.69 -6.24
C GLY A 403 20.53 -7.58 -5.29
N TYR A 404 20.41 -6.30 -5.68
CA TYR A 404 20.71 -5.13 -4.85
C TYR A 404 19.65 -4.03 -5.01
N GLY A 405 19.61 -3.08 -4.07
CA GLY A 405 18.59 -2.03 -4.05
C GLY A 405 17.29 -2.50 -3.39
N GLN A 406 16.18 -1.87 -3.75
CA GLN A 406 14.87 -2.18 -3.21
C GLN A 406 14.01 -2.91 -4.23
N VAL A 407 13.27 -3.92 -3.78
CA VAL A 407 12.27 -4.61 -4.59
C VAL A 407 11.05 -3.69 -4.77
N ASN A 408 10.56 -3.56 -5.99
CA ASN A 408 9.34 -2.81 -6.27
C ASN A 408 8.09 -3.66 -6.02
N TRP A 409 7.77 -3.86 -4.72
CA TRP A 409 6.66 -4.70 -4.28
C TRP A 409 5.28 -4.24 -4.74
N ARG A 410 5.12 -2.94 -5.01
CA ARG A 410 3.81 -2.37 -5.36
C ARG A 410 3.42 -2.63 -6.80
N GLU A 411 4.36 -2.48 -7.70
CA GLU A 411 4.10 -2.39 -9.13
C GLU A 411 4.54 -3.63 -9.90
N THR A 412 5.44 -4.44 -9.33
CA THR A 412 5.77 -5.74 -9.91
C THR A 412 4.55 -6.65 -9.86
N PRO A 413 4.12 -7.22 -11.00
CA PRO A 413 2.95 -8.09 -11.06
C PRO A 413 3.05 -9.30 -10.12
N ASP A 414 1.94 -9.70 -9.50
CA ASP A 414 1.89 -10.80 -8.52
C ASP A 414 2.48 -12.10 -9.09
N TYR A 415 2.13 -12.43 -10.33
CA TYR A 415 2.61 -13.64 -11.00
C TYR A 415 4.13 -13.68 -11.19
N ALA A 416 4.78 -12.53 -11.23
CA ALA A 416 6.23 -12.45 -11.35
C ALA A 416 6.91 -12.97 -10.06
N PHE A 417 6.40 -12.56 -8.89
CA PHE A 417 6.83 -13.10 -7.60
C PHE A 417 6.47 -14.59 -7.46
N ALA A 418 5.27 -14.98 -7.91
CA ALA A 418 4.89 -16.40 -7.97
C ALA A 418 5.86 -17.21 -8.83
N SER A 419 6.37 -16.63 -9.93
CA SER A 419 7.37 -17.28 -10.80
C SER A 419 8.75 -17.39 -10.18
N VAL A 420 9.12 -16.50 -9.25
CA VAL A 420 10.39 -16.61 -8.50
C VAL A 420 10.31 -17.74 -7.46
N THR A 421 9.14 -17.95 -6.86
CA THR A 421 8.94 -18.88 -5.75
C THR A 421 8.41 -20.25 -6.16
N ASN A 422 8.07 -20.46 -7.46
CA ASN A 422 7.61 -21.73 -7.99
C ASN A 422 8.75 -22.72 -8.28
N GLY A 423 8.40 -23.92 -8.74
CA GLY A 423 9.33 -24.91 -9.25
C GLY A 423 10.30 -25.47 -8.21
N GLU A 424 11.33 -26.14 -8.69
CA GLU A 424 12.31 -26.83 -7.85
C GLU A 424 13.74 -26.52 -8.24
N VAL A 425 14.60 -26.42 -7.22
CA VAL A 425 16.07 -26.40 -7.38
C VAL A 425 16.57 -27.82 -7.20
N PHE A 426 17.23 -28.36 -8.21
CA PHE A 426 17.75 -29.73 -8.20
C PHE A 426 19.13 -29.80 -7.52
N ARG A 427 19.93 -28.73 -7.69
CA ARG A 427 21.27 -28.61 -7.14
C ARG A 427 21.61 -27.13 -6.90
N ASP A 428 22.26 -26.81 -5.76
CA ASP A 428 22.83 -25.49 -5.46
C ASP A 428 23.80 -25.64 -4.29
N ASP A 429 25.03 -26.14 -4.56
CA ASP A 429 26.01 -26.51 -3.54
C ASP A 429 26.53 -25.30 -2.77
N GLU A 430 26.77 -24.16 -3.44
CA GLU A 430 27.13 -22.89 -2.77
C GLU A 430 25.93 -22.17 -2.15
N GLY A 431 24.70 -22.52 -2.51
CA GLY A 431 23.47 -21.94 -1.98
C GLY A 431 23.21 -20.50 -2.39
N ILE A 432 23.93 -19.96 -3.38
CA ILE A 432 23.84 -18.54 -3.78
C ILE A 432 22.50 -18.24 -4.43
N PHE A 433 22.04 -19.07 -5.37
CA PHE A 433 20.76 -18.90 -6.01
C PHE A 433 19.60 -19.05 -5.01
N SER A 434 19.66 -20.09 -4.18
CA SER A 434 18.67 -20.35 -3.13
C SER A 434 18.61 -19.21 -2.10
N ALA A 435 19.75 -18.62 -1.73
CA ALA A 435 19.79 -17.49 -0.81
C ALA A 435 19.07 -16.24 -1.37
N GLU A 436 19.25 -15.93 -2.66
CA GLU A 436 18.51 -14.85 -3.32
C GLU A 436 17.01 -15.16 -3.38
N ARG A 437 16.65 -16.38 -3.79
CA ARG A 437 15.27 -16.84 -3.89
C ARG A 437 14.55 -16.84 -2.55
N ASN A 438 15.21 -17.23 -1.47
CA ASN A 438 14.65 -17.31 -0.12
C ASN A 438 14.14 -15.96 0.42
N LYS A 439 14.62 -14.84 -0.10
CA LYS A 439 14.14 -13.50 0.25
C LYS A 439 12.64 -13.31 -0.07
N PHE A 440 12.10 -14.08 -1.01
CA PHE A 440 10.73 -13.96 -1.50
C PHE A 440 9.75 -14.97 -0.90
N PHE A 441 10.21 -16.02 -0.21
CA PHE A 441 9.33 -17.05 0.35
C PHE A 441 8.48 -16.60 1.55
N ASN A 442 8.81 -15.46 2.15
CA ASN A 442 8.01 -14.88 3.24
C ASN A 442 6.78 -14.10 2.74
N GLY A 443 6.49 -14.12 1.44
CA GLY A 443 5.42 -13.35 0.85
C GLY A 443 5.72 -11.83 0.78
N TYR A 444 4.67 -11.03 0.63
CA TYR A 444 4.79 -9.57 0.61
C TYR A 444 5.20 -9.00 1.98
N PRO A 445 5.95 -7.87 2.01
CA PRO A 445 6.05 -7.04 3.20
C PRO A 445 4.66 -6.70 3.74
N GLU A 446 4.55 -6.59 5.06
CA GLU A 446 3.26 -6.47 5.73
C GLU A 446 2.44 -5.27 5.25
N ASP A 447 3.07 -4.12 5.06
CA ASP A 447 2.44 -2.90 4.53
C ASP A 447 1.89 -3.10 3.11
N ILE A 448 2.64 -3.76 2.25
CA ILE A 448 2.23 -4.09 0.88
C ILE A 448 1.09 -5.10 0.88
N ARG A 449 1.16 -6.13 1.74
CA ARG A 449 0.10 -7.13 1.89
C ARG A 449 -1.22 -6.50 2.28
N TYR A 450 -1.22 -5.58 3.25
CA TYR A 450 -2.41 -4.81 3.63
C TYR A 450 -2.97 -3.98 2.46
N LEU A 451 -2.10 -3.30 1.70
CA LEU A 451 -2.53 -2.50 0.53
C LEU A 451 -3.18 -3.36 -0.55
N LYS A 452 -2.60 -4.53 -0.85
CA LYS A 452 -3.14 -5.47 -1.84
C LYS A 452 -4.49 -6.05 -1.39
N MET A 453 -4.64 -6.38 -0.10
CA MET A 453 -5.93 -6.80 0.46
C MET A 453 -6.97 -5.68 0.36
N ALA A 454 -6.61 -4.44 0.68
CA ALA A 454 -7.50 -3.30 0.57
C ALA A 454 -7.99 -3.07 -0.86
N ASP A 455 -7.08 -3.13 -1.83
CA ASP A 455 -7.39 -2.95 -3.25
C ASP A 455 -8.32 -4.05 -3.78
N SER A 456 -8.01 -5.32 -3.50
CA SER A 456 -8.84 -6.45 -3.93
C SER A 456 -10.20 -6.48 -3.25
N ALA A 457 -10.29 -6.15 -1.96
CA ALA A 457 -11.56 -6.04 -1.24
C ALA A 457 -12.47 -4.97 -1.87
N ALA A 458 -11.92 -3.77 -2.14
CA ALA A 458 -12.64 -2.70 -2.81
C ALA A 458 -13.08 -3.09 -4.21
N LYS A 459 -12.21 -3.68 -5.02
CA LYS A 459 -12.50 -4.08 -6.40
C LYS A 459 -13.54 -5.20 -6.48
N PHE A 460 -13.44 -6.21 -5.61
CA PHE A 460 -14.46 -7.27 -5.51
C PHE A 460 -15.83 -6.68 -5.22
N SER A 461 -15.92 -5.83 -4.19
CA SER A 461 -17.19 -5.22 -3.77
C SER A 461 -17.76 -4.32 -4.87
N GLN A 462 -16.94 -3.44 -5.47
CA GLN A 462 -17.37 -2.56 -6.55
C GLN A 462 -17.84 -3.33 -7.78
N ALA A 463 -17.17 -4.38 -8.18
CA ALA A 463 -17.52 -5.19 -9.34
C ALA A 463 -18.72 -6.09 -9.06
N GLY A 464 -18.65 -6.98 -8.06
CA GLY A 464 -19.62 -8.02 -7.77
C GLY A 464 -20.83 -7.52 -7.00
N GLN A 465 -20.59 -6.94 -5.81
CA GLN A 465 -21.67 -6.58 -4.88
C GLN A 465 -22.41 -5.30 -5.33
N TYR A 466 -21.75 -4.39 -6.05
CA TYR A 466 -22.37 -3.11 -6.41
C TYR A 466 -22.72 -2.98 -7.91
N ASN A 467 -21.77 -3.10 -8.82
CA ASN A 467 -21.97 -2.76 -10.23
C ASN A 467 -22.66 -3.86 -11.04
N TYR A 468 -22.44 -5.14 -10.77
CA TYR A 468 -23.04 -6.25 -11.50
C TYR A 468 -24.54 -6.09 -11.65
N ASN A 469 -25.27 -5.97 -10.54
CA ASN A 469 -26.73 -5.81 -10.53
C ASN A 469 -27.19 -4.51 -11.21
N ARG A 470 -26.36 -3.45 -11.17
CA ARG A 470 -26.68 -2.17 -11.86
C ARG A 470 -26.59 -2.31 -13.37
N MET A 471 -25.63 -3.08 -13.89
CA MET A 471 -25.49 -3.33 -15.32
C MET A 471 -26.63 -4.21 -15.84
N LEU A 472 -27.02 -5.24 -15.11
CA LEU A 472 -28.21 -6.05 -15.43
C LEU A 472 -29.49 -5.18 -15.51
N LYS A 473 -29.73 -4.31 -14.53
CA LYS A 473 -30.87 -3.39 -14.53
C LYS A 473 -30.90 -2.41 -15.72
N ARG A 474 -29.73 -2.12 -16.30
CA ARG A 474 -29.58 -1.28 -17.51
C ARG A 474 -29.72 -2.07 -18.80
N GLY A 475 -29.82 -3.40 -18.73
CA GLY A 475 -29.82 -4.30 -19.90
C GLY A 475 -28.44 -4.50 -20.51
N ASP A 476 -27.36 -4.04 -19.87
CA ASP A 476 -25.97 -4.20 -20.32
C ASP A 476 -25.39 -5.51 -19.77
N ASN A 477 -25.75 -6.60 -20.42
CA ASN A 477 -25.30 -7.92 -20.01
C ASN A 477 -23.78 -8.14 -20.26
N VAL A 478 -23.20 -7.46 -21.26
CA VAL A 478 -21.76 -7.61 -21.55
C VAL A 478 -20.95 -7.05 -20.41
N THR A 479 -21.23 -5.81 -20.01
CA THR A 479 -20.54 -5.20 -18.85
C THR A 479 -20.83 -5.96 -17.56
N ALA A 480 -22.02 -6.52 -17.37
CA ALA A 480 -22.32 -7.35 -16.21
C ALA A 480 -21.40 -8.58 -16.13
N HIS A 481 -21.14 -9.29 -17.26
CA HIS A 481 -20.19 -10.40 -17.29
C HIS A 481 -18.76 -9.98 -16.97
N ILE A 482 -18.33 -8.82 -17.48
CA ILE A 482 -16.99 -8.27 -17.14
C ILE A 482 -16.89 -8.03 -15.64
N MET A 483 -17.90 -7.36 -15.05
CA MET A 483 -17.91 -7.10 -13.60
C MET A 483 -17.85 -8.38 -12.78
N MET A 484 -18.55 -9.43 -13.21
CA MET A 484 -18.54 -10.71 -12.50
C MET A 484 -17.20 -11.44 -12.63
N ALA A 485 -16.57 -11.38 -13.80
CA ALA A 485 -15.23 -11.95 -14.01
C ALA A 485 -14.17 -11.21 -13.16
N ASP A 486 -14.28 -9.88 -13.06
CA ASP A 486 -13.39 -9.08 -12.21
C ASP A 486 -13.62 -9.41 -10.72
N ALA A 487 -14.87 -9.55 -10.28
CA ALA A 487 -15.17 -9.96 -8.91
C ALA A 487 -14.55 -11.34 -8.58
N ALA A 488 -14.70 -12.32 -9.46
CA ALA A 488 -14.10 -13.63 -9.29
C ALA A 488 -12.56 -13.56 -9.17
N ARG A 489 -11.93 -12.77 -10.05
CA ARG A 489 -10.47 -12.56 -10.02
C ARG A 489 -10.00 -11.94 -8.71
N GLU A 490 -10.66 -10.87 -8.26
CA GLU A 490 -10.26 -10.17 -7.05
C GLU A 490 -10.54 -10.97 -5.77
N ALA A 491 -11.60 -11.78 -5.74
CA ALA A 491 -11.86 -12.73 -4.66
C ALA A 491 -10.72 -13.76 -4.52
N MET A 492 -10.29 -14.34 -5.64
CA MET A 492 -9.18 -15.31 -5.67
C MET A 492 -7.85 -14.67 -5.25
N LYS A 493 -7.56 -13.45 -5.72
CA LYS A 493 -6.36 -12.72 -5.30
C LYS A 493 -6.37 -12.39 -3.82
N LEU A 494 -7.52 -11.94 -3.30
CA LEU A 494 -7.67 -11.61 -1.88
C LEU A 494 -7.36 -12.84 -1.01
N GLN A 495 -7.84 -14.02 -1.38
CA GLN A 495 -7.50 -15.26 -0.68
C GLN A 495 -5.99 -15.52 -0.66
N HIS A 496 -5.30 -15.36 -1.79
CA HIS A 496 -3.83 -15.51 -1.83
C HIS A 496 -3.13 -14.53 -0.88
N TYR A 497 -3.61 -13.28 -0.83
CA TYR A 497 -3.03 -12.28 0.08
C TYR A 497 -3.30 -12.62 1.55
N ILE A 498 -4.50 -13.16 1.87
CA ILE A 498 -4.83 -13.65 3.21
C ILE A 498 -3.93 -14.83 3.61
N ASP A 499 -3.62 -15.72 2.67
CA ASP A 499 -2.73 -16.87 2.89
C ASP A 499 -1.23 -16.47 2.90
N GLY A 500 -0.91 -15.24 2.49
CA GLY A 500 0.48 -14.75 2.42
C GLY A 500 1.28 -15.30 1.24
N VAL A 501 0.62 -15.76 0.19
CA VAL A 501 1.23 -16.28 -1.05
C VAL A 501 0.97 -15.36 -2.23
N TYR A 502 1.77 -15.51 -3.28
CA TYR A 502 1.65 -14.69 -4.49
C TYR A 502 0.62 -15.29 -5.45
N PRO A 503 -0.40 -14.51 -5.91
CA PRO A 503 -1.30 -14.96 -6.97
C PRO A 503 -0.54 -15.33 -8.24
N PRO A 504 -0.80 -16.49 -8.87
CA PRO A 504 -0.24 -16.84 -10.18
C PRO A 504 -0.95 -16.04 -11.30
N HIS A 505 -0.60 -16.34 -12.55
CA HIS A 505 -1.33 -15.82 -13.72
C HIS A 505 -2.84 -16.15 -13.66
N ASP A 506 -3.68 -15.28 -14.18
CA ASP A 506 -5.15 -15.41 -14.19
C ASP A 506 -5.63 -16.79 -14.70
N LYS A 507 -4.98 -17.35 -15.72
CA LYS A 507 -5.32 -18.67 -16.25
C LYS A 507 -5.14 -19.83 -15.27
N TRP A 508 -4.35 -19.65 -14.21
CA TRP A 508 -4.11 -20.65 -13.16
C TRP A 508 -4.68 -20.26 -11.80
N LEU A 509 -5.24 -19.04 -11.70
CA LEU A 509 -5.67 -18.47 -10.42
C LEU A 509 -6.76 -19.31 -9.75
N TYR A 510 -7.76 -19.77 -10.52
CA TYR A 510 -8.82 -20.65 -10.01
C TYR A 510 -8.26 -22.01 -9.56
N ARG A 511 -7.38 -22.62 -10.35
CA ARG A 511 -6.73 -23.88 -10.00
C ARG A 511 -5.93 -23.75 -8.71
N SER A 512 -5.14 -22.70 -8.58
CA SER A 512 -4.36 -22.40 -7.37
C SER A 512 -5.24 -22.31 -6.11
N VAL A 513 -6.35 -21.59 -6.18
CA VAL A 513 -7.32 -21.49 -5.07
C VAL A 513 -7.97 -22.84 -4.78
N SER A 514 -8.40 -23.58 -5.81
CA SER A 514 -9.10 -24.86 -5.64
C SER A 514 -8.22 -25.98 -5.05
N GLU A 515 -6.91 -25.93 -5.29
CA GLU A 515 -5.94 -26.87 -4.77
C GLU A 515 -5.42 -26.49 -3.37
N SER A 516 -5.55 -25.22 -2.95
CA SER A 516 -5.16 -24.77 -1.62
C SER A 516 -6.13 -25.26 -0.53
N GLU A 517 -5.62 -25.51 0.67
CA GLU A 517 -6.43 -25.99 1.80
C GLU A 517 -7.49 -24.94 2.19
N ASN A 518 -7.10 -23.68 2.31
CA ASN A 518 -7.97 -22.59 2.74
C ASN A 518 -8.87 -22.05 1.62
N GLY A 519 -8.50 -22.22 0.35
CA GLY A 519 -9.24 -21.70 -0.80
C GLY A 519 -10.31 -22.63 -1.38
N ARG A 520 -10.37 -23.91 -0.96
CA ARG A 520 -11.27 -24.89 -1.56
C ARG A 520 -12.75 -24.53 -1.45
N GLU A 521 -13.16 -23.99 -0.29
CA GLU A 521 -14.53 -23.53 -0.08
C GLU A 521 -14.84 -22.32 -0.97
N LEU A 522 -13.95 -21.34 -1.02
CA LEU A 522 -14.04 -20.18 -1.91
C LEU A 522 -14.16 -20.60 -3.38
N ALA A 523 -13.37 -21.58 -3.83
CA ALA A 523 -13.44 -22.08 -5.21
C ALA A 523 -14.83 -22.65 -5.53
N GLY A 524 -15.45 -23.36 -4.59
CA GLY A 524 -16.84 -23.83 -4.71
C GLY A 524 -17.83 -22.69 -4.83
N LEU A 525 -17.68 -21.64 -4.04
CA LEU A 525 -18.52 -20.46 -4.12
C LEU A 525 -18.33 -19.71 -5.45
N ILE A 526 -17.08 -19.53 -5.92
CA ILE A 526 -16.78 -18.88 -7.20
C ILE A 526 -17.42 -19.64 -8.38
N ALA A 527 -17.43 -20.98 -8.34
CA ALA A 527 -18.10 -21.78 -9.37
C ALA A 527 -19.63 -21.56 -9.40
N GLY A 528 -20.22 -21.07 -8.32
CA GLY A 528 -21.65 -20.73 -8.21
C GLY A 528 -22.02 -19.30 -8.63
N LEU A 529 -21.06 -18.46 -9.04
CA LEU A 529 -21.32 -17.09 -9.47
C LEU A 529 -22.32 -17.06 -10.65
N PRO A 530 -23.21 -16.06 -10.73
CA PRO A 530 -23.30 -14.85 -9.88
C PRO A 530 -24.13 -15.00 -8.59
N ASP A 531 -24.77 -16.14 -8.37
CA ASP A 531 -25.74 -16.33 -7.28
C ASP A 531 -25.08 -16.35 -5.88
N THR A 532 -23.79 -16.56 -5.82
CA THR A 532 -23.00 -16.74 -4.58
C THR A 532 -22.15 -15.49 -4.21
N VAL A 533 -22.31 -14.36 -4.88
CA VAL A 533 -21.47 -13.19 -4.67
C VAL A 533 -21.46 -12.68 -3.21
N GLU A 534 -22.63 -12.68 -2.54
CA GLU A 534 -22.71 -12.27 -1.14
C GLU A 534 -22.08 -13.31 -0.20
N GLN A 535 -22.21 -14.61 -0.51
CA GLN A 535 -21.56 -15.68 0.25
C GLN A 535 -20.03 -15.63 0.13
N ILE A 536 -19.52 -15.21 -1.04
CA ILE A 536 -18.08 -14.95 -1.21
C ILE A 536 -17.67 -13.76 -0.32
N GLY A 537 -18.50 -12.70 -0.25
CA GLY A 537 -18.27 -11.58 0.66
C GLY A 537 -18.23 -12.02 2.12
N ASP A 538 -19.21 -12.82 2.57
CA ASP A 538 -19.26 -13.39 3.93
C ASP A 538 -18.00 -14.24 4.23
N PHE A 539 -17.61 -15.12 3.31
CA PHE A 539 -16.44 -15.96 3.47
C PHE A 539 -15.15 -15.14 3.62
N LEU A 540 -14.90 -14.22 2.69
CA LEU A 540 -13.66 -13.42 2.69
C LEU A 540 -13.60 -12.43 3.87
N ALA A 541 -14.73 -11.83 4.26
CA ALA A 541 -14.79 -10.98 5.45
C ALA A 541 -14.46 -11.80 6.72
N ASN A 542 -14.99 -13.02 6.83
CA ASN A 542 -14.68 -13.91 7.93
C ASN A 542 -13.20 -14.30 7.94
N GLU A 543 -12.63 -14.67 6.79
CA GLU A 543 -11.19 -14.96 6.67
C GLU A 543 -10.31 -13.77 7.08
N LEU A 544 -10.64 -12.56 6.63
CA LEU A 544 -9.94 -11.34 7.05
C LEU A 544 -10.06 -11.12 8.57
N TYR A 545 -11.24 -11.35 9.14
CA TYR A 545 -11.50 -11.15 10.57
C TYR A 545 -10.75 -12.16 11.45
N ILE A 546 -10.83 -13.46 11.15
CA ILE A 546 -10.17 -14.51 11.95
C ILE A 546 -8.65 -14.42 11.88
N ASN A 547 -8.10 -13.93 10.77
CA ASN A 547 -6.68 -13.65 10.60
C ASN A 547 -6.25 -12.27 11.12
N ASN A 548 -7.13 -11.54 11.80
CA ASN A 548 -6.90 -10.26 12.48
C ASN A 548 -6.53 -9.09 11.55
N PHE A 549 -6.93 -9.13 10.29
CA PHE A 549 -6.70 -8.03 9.36
C PHE A 549 -7.73 -6.91 9.52
N ILE A 550 -8.97 -7.23 9.90
CA ILE A 550 -10.08 -6.30 10.06
C ILE A 550 -10.77 -6.42 11.42
N SER A 551 -11.55 -5.41 11.77
CA SER A 551 -12.18 -5.25 13.09
C SER A 551 -13.56 -5.88 13.23
N ASP A 552 -14.26 -6.11 12.12
CA ASP A 552 -15.57 -6.78 12.04
C ASP A 552 -15.67 -7.61 10.76
N SER A 553 -16.70 -8.40 10.60
CA SER A 553 -16.89 -9.31 9.46
C SER A 553 -18.12 -8.93 8.61
N ASP A 554 -18.35 -7.63 8.41
CA ASP A 554 -19.37 -7.16 7.46
C ASP A 554 -19.04 -7.70 6.05
N ASN A 555 -20.04 -8.25 5.35
CA ASN A 555 -19.80 -8.90 4.07
C ASN A 555 -19.60 -7.92 2.90
N TYR A 556 -19.88 -6.63 3.08
CA TYR A 556 -19.59 -5.61 2.08
C TYR A 556 -18.13 -5.20 2.14
N LEU A 557 -17.29 -5.88 1.35
CA LEU A 557 -15.83 -5.82 1.50
C LEU A 557 -15.23 -4.42 1.31
N ASP A 558 -15.87 -3.52 0.56
CA ASP A 558 -15.38 -2.13 0.41
C ASP A 558 -15.36 -1.36 1.75
N SER A 559 -16.21 -1.75 2.71
CA SER A 559 -16.24 -1.13 4.04
C SER A 559 -14.92 -1.33 4.81
N HIS A 560 -14.18 -2.42 4.52
CA HIS A 560 -12.91 -2.75 5.16
C HIS A 560 -11.69 -2.14 4.47
N SER A 561 -11.85 -1.60 3.26
CA SER A 561 -10.73 -1.08 2.47
C SER A 561 -10.01 0.10 3.15
N ASP A 562 -10.74 0.97 3.85
CA ASP A 562 -10.15 2.09 4.62
C ASP A 562 -9.34 1.58 5.83
N GLU A 563 -9.86 0.58 6.57
CA GLU A 563 -9.14 -0.03 7.69
C GLU A 563 -7.83 -0.67 7.23
N LEU A 564 -7.90 -1.52 6.21
CA LEU A 564 -6.74 -2.19 5.64
C LEU A 564 -5.70 -1.19 5.12
N SER A 565 -6.15 -0.12 4.45
CA SER A 565 -5.26 0.94 3.94
C SER A 565 -4.58 1.72 5.06
N ARG A 566 -5.27 2.01 6.16
CA ARG A 566 -4.68 2.68 7.34
C ARG A 566 -3.69 1.76 8.06
N LYS A 567 -4.04 0.49 8.23
CA LYS A 567 -3.12 -0.51 8.80
C LYS A 567 -1.87 -0.70 7.93
N ALA A 568 -1.99 -0.60 6.61
CA ALA A 568 -0.83 -0.59 5.72
C ALA A 568 0.16 0.54 6.07
N VAL A 569 -0.35 1.76 6.31
CA VAL A 569 0.51 2.88 6.73
C VAL A 569 1.17 2.59 8.07
N PHE A 570 0.42 2.07 9.04
CA PHE A 570 0.96 1.74 10.36
C PHE A 570 1.96 0.57 10.31
N ALA A 571 1.77 -0.36 9.40
CA ALA A 571 2.67 -1.50 9.19
C ALA A 571 4.07 -1.09 8.70
N THR A 572 4.25 0.13 8.19
CA THR A 572 5.59 0.67 7.87
C THR A 572 6.42 1.00 9.12
N TYR A 573 5.77 1.11 10.29
CA TYR A 573 6.45 1.41 11.56
C TYR A 573 6.98 0.13 12.22
N SER A 574 8.15 0.23 12.87
CA SER A 574 8.61 -0.80 13.81
C SER A 574 7.70 -0.84 15.06
N ASN A 575 7.78 -1.91 15.86
CA ASN A 575 7.00 -1.99 17.11
C ASN A 575 7.32 -0.82 18.05
N ASP A 576 8.59 -0.43 18.19
CA ASP A 576 8.96 0.73 19.01
C ASP A 576 8.35 2.04 18.50
N GLN A 577 8.32 2.20 17.18
CA GLN A 577 7.67 3.35 16.55
C GLN A 577 6.15 3.34 16.75
N LEU A 578 5.50 2.16 16.68
CA LEU A 578 4.06 2.02 16.98
C LEU A 578 3.77 2.40 18.44
N VAL A 579 4.55 1.89 19.40
CA VAL A 579 4.44 2.23 20.84
C VAL A 579 4.56 3.75 21.03
N GLU A 580 5.53 4.37 20.39
CA GLU A 580 5.72 5.84 20.44
C GLU A 580 4.54 6.59 19.83
N GLN A 581 4.02 6.14 18.67
CA GLN A 581 2.87 6.78 18.01
C GLN A 581 1.59 6.66 18.83
N ILE A 582 1.33 5.49 19.43
CA ILE A 582 0.18 5.28 20.31
C ILE A 582 0.26 6.26 21.49
N ALA A 583 1.37 6.28 22.23
CA ALA A 583 1.54 7.15 23.38
C ALA A 583 1.37 8.65 23.03
N LYS A 584 1.92 9.10 21.90
CA LYS A 584 1.75 10.47 21.39
C LYS A 584 0.31 10.80 21.00
N THR A 585 -0.39 9.84 20.40
CA THR A 585 -1.78 10.03 19.96
C THR A 585 -2.71 10.13 21.17
N GLU A 586 -2.51 9.29 22.16
CA GLU A 586 -3.24 9.35 23.42
C GLU A 586 -2.96 10.65 24.20
N PHE A 587 -1.70 11.10 24.24
CA PHE A 587 -1.38 12.36 24.92
C PHE A 587 -2.05 13.56 24.27
N LYS A 588 -2.13 13.58 22.92
CA LYS A 588 -2.88 14.62 22.19
C LYS A 588 -4.38 14.58 22.49
N ALA A 589 -4.94 13.39 22.68
CA ALA A 589 -6.34 13.21 23.06
C ALA A 589 -6.56 13.61 24.53
N PHE A 590 -5.62 13.28 25.43
CA PHE A 590 -5.63 13.67 26.82
C PHE A 590 -5.56 15.21 27.01
N ASP A 591 -4.76 15.88 26.20
CA ASP A 591 -4.69 17.35 26.17
C ASP A 591 -6.04 18.03 25.89
N LYS A 592 -6.99 17.33 25.24
CA LYS A 592 -8.32 17.84 24.89
C LYS A 592 -9.39 17.51 25.92
N VAL A 593 -9.10 16.68 26.93
CA VAL A 593 -10.06 16.34 27.97
C VAL A 593 -10.40 17.59 28.82
N GLN A 594 -11.68 17.86 28.98
CA GLN A 594 -12.20 18.99 29.75
C GLN A 594 -12.53 18.53 31.18
N ASN A 595 -11.80 19.02 32.17
CA ASN A 595 -12.06 18.74 33.57
C ASN A 595 -12.90 19.83 34.24
N VAL A 596 -13.84 19.47 35.09
CA VAL A 596 -14.74 20.40 35.81
C VAL A 596 -13.94 21.41 36.68
N GLY A 597 -12.79 20.98 37.24
CA GLY A 597 -11.87 21.81 38.02
C GLY A 597 -10.85 22.62 37.20
N GLY A 598 -10.94 22.60 35.87
CA GLY A 598 -9.94 23.17 34.98
C GLY A 598 -8.85 22.15 34.59
N ARG A 599 -7.81 22.57 33.87
CA ARG A 599 -6.75 21.71 33.34
C ARG A 599 -5.96 21.04 34.49
N ALA A 600 -5.86 19.71 34.42
CA ALA A 600 -5.09 18.91 35.40
C ALA A 600 -3.57 19.05 35.11
N SER A 601 -2.75 19.04 36.15
CA SER A 601 -1.27 19.18 36.05
C SER A 601 -0.65 18.09 35.18
N CYS A 602 -1.18 16.87 35.25
CA CYS A 602 -0.74 15.70 34.47
C CYS A 602 -0.93 15.82 32.96
N GLN A 603 -1.84 16.70 32.50
CA GLN A 603 -1.99 17.01 31.07
C GLN A 603 -0.80 17.80 30.50
N ASN A 604 0.12 18.26 31.37
CA ASN A 604 1.36 18.93 30.96
C ASN A 604 2.61 18.06 31.16
N ASP A 605 2.45 16.85 31.73
CA ASP A 605 3.56 15.95 32.09
C ASP A 605 3.70 14.81 31.07
N TRP A 606 4.25 15.14 29.91
CA TRP A 606 4.58 14.14 28.88
C TRP A 606 5.60 13.10 29.35
N PRO A 607 6.70 13.43 30.09
CA PRO A 607 7.65 12.41 30.53
C PRO A 607 6.99 11.27 31.29
N THR A 608 6.25 11.57 32.34
CA THR A 608 5.55 10.57 33.17
C THR A 608 4.48 9.82 32.36
N PHE A 609 3.64 10.53 31.62
CA PHE A 609 2.63 9.91 30.75
C PHE A 609 3.28 8.94 29.76
N SER A 610 4.35 9.36 29.09
CA SER A 610 5.07 8.55 28.11
C SER A 610 5.60 7.26 28.71
N VAL A 611 6.25 7.30 29.87
CA VAL A 611 6.75 6.10 30.55
C VAL A 611 5.62 5.15 30.91
N MET A 612 4.56 5.62 31.52
CA MET A 612 3.41 4.81 31.92
C MET A 612 2.75 4.10 30.74
N ARG A 613 2.55 4.81 29.63
CA ARG A 613 1.88 4.22 28.45
C ARG A 613 2.80 3.29 27.69
N LYS A 614 4.04 3.68 27.45
CA LYS A 614 5.01 2.85 26.73
C LYS A 614 5.31 1.56 27.47
N SER A 615 5.48 1.57 28.81
CA SER A 615 5.76 0.38 29.60
C SER A 615 4.73 -0.73 29.39
N GLN A 616 3.47 -0.37 29.21
CA GLN A 616 2.38 -1.27 28.87
C GLN A 616 2.47 -1.74 27.42
N TYR A 617 2.56 -0.81 26.45
CA TYR A 617 2.52 -1.16 25.02
C TYR A 617 3.74 -1.95 24.54
N MET A 618 4.89 -1.80 25.20
CA MET A 618 6.10 -2.61 24.94
C MET A 618 5.89 -4.09 25.22
N THR A 619 4.86 -4.48 25.98
CA THR A 619 4.51 -5.88 26.21
C THR A 619 3.61 -6.46 25.12
N TRP A 620 3.01 -5.62 24.29
CA TRP A 620 2.01 -6.03 23.30
C TRP A 620 2.64 -6.60 22.03
N ASN A 621 1.97 -7.58 21.43
CA ASN A 621 2.36 -8.06 20.10
C ASN A 621 1.94 -7.05 19.00
N ARG A 622 2.52 -7.23 17.82
CA ARG A 622 2.33 -6.31 16.69
C ARG A 622 0.87 -6.14 16.28
N THR A 623 0.11 -7.24 16.23
CA THR A 623 -1.32 -7.22 15.87
C THR A 623 -2.13 -6.33 16.81
N MET A 624 -1.87 -6.40 18.12
CA MET A 624 -2.53 -5.54 19.11
C MET A 624 -2.16 -4.08 18.93
N LEU A 625 -0.88 -3.79 18.67
CA LEU A 625 -0.42 -2.40 18.44
C LEU A 625 -1.08 -1.78 17.21
N LEU A 626 -1.17 -2.52 16.09
CA LEU A 626 -1.83 -2.07 14.86
C LEU A 626 -3.33 -1.86 15.07
N GLN A 627 -4.00 -2.82 15.72
CA GLN A 627 -5.43 -2.75 15.97
C GLN A 627 -5.78 -1.57 16.89
N TYR A 628 -5.06 -1.41 18.00
CA TYR A 628 -5.33 -0.34 18.94
C TYR A 628 -5.09 1.05 18.35
N LEU A 629 -3.99 1.22 17.61
CA LEU A 629 -3.70 2.49 16.94
C LEU A 629 -4.79 2.84 15.91
N TYR A 630 -5.25 1.85 15.15
CA TYR A 630 -6.35 2.02 14.21
C TYR A 630 -7.64 2.44 14.92
N ASP A 631 -8.06 1.68 15.94
CA ASP A 631 -9.29 1.94 16.69
C ASP A 631 -9.26 3.34 17.32
N PHE A 632 -8.14 3.70 17.95
CA PHE A 632 -7.99 4.98 18.61
C PHE A 632 -8.10 6.16 17.62
N ILE A 633 -7.42 6.07 16.48
CA ILE A 633 -7.48 7.13 15.46
C ILE A 633 -8.87 7.20 14.82
N ARG A 634 -9.51 6.04 14.57
CA ARG A 634 -10.88 5.98 14.03
C ARG A 634 -11.86 6.68 14.95
N GLU A 635 -11.93 6.27 16.21
CA GLU A 635 -12.85 6.85 17.20
C GLU A 635 -12.61 8.36 17.38
N PHE A 636 -11.35 8.75 17.51
CA PHE A 636 -11.00 10.16 17.63
C PHE A 636 -11.40 11.00 16.41
N SER A 637 -11.29 10.43 15.20
CA SER A 637 -11.72 11.08 13.94
C SER A 637 -13.24 11.25 13.84
N LEU A 638 -14.00 10.38 14.51
CA LEU A 638 -15.45 10.44 14.63
C LEU A 638 -15.92 11.40 15.73
N GLY A 639 -14.97 11.99 16.46
CA GLY A 639 -15.26 12.91 17.57
C GLY A 639 -15.41 12.24 18.93
N HIS A 640 -15.14 10.95 19.03
CA HIS A 640 -15.19 10.18 20.27
C HIS A 640 -13.77 10.06 20.86
N ASN A 641 -13.57 10.68 22.02
CA ASN A 641 -12.29 10.66 22.72
C ASN A 641 -12.24 9.53 23.75
N LEU A 642 -11.54 8.44 23.41
CA LEU A 642 -11.42 7.25 24.28
C LEU A 642 -10.73 7.55 25.62
N ILE A 643 -9.87 8.57 25.68
CA ILE A 643 -9.26 9.01 26.97
C ILE A 643 -10.29 9.68 27.86
N GLU A 644 -11.16 10.52 27.29
CA GLU A 644 -12.28 11.13 28.02
C GLU A 644 -13.25 10.08 28.53
N GLU A 645 -13.63 9.13 27.71
CA GLU A 645 -14.46 7.99 28.10
C GLU A 645 -13.83 7.18 29.24
N LYS A 646 -12.53 6.83 29.11
CA LYS A 646 -11.78 6.13 30.15
C LYS A 646 -11.86 6.81 31.50
N TYR A 647 -11.53 8.11 31.56
CA TYR A 647 -11.59 8.87 32.79
C TYR A 647 -13.02 9.04 33.31
N GLY A 648 -13.99 9.26 32.44
CA GLY A 648 -15.41 9.31 32.82
C GLY A 648 -15.90 8.00 33.44
N ARG A 649 -15.53 6.85 32.90
CA ARG A 649 -15.90 5.54 33.50
C ARG A 649 -15.23 5.29 34.85
N MET A 650 -14.02 5.79 35.07
CA MET A 650 -13.37 5.71 36.37
C MET A 650 -14.14 6.46 37.47
N MET A 651 -14.91 7.50 37.12
CA MET A 651 -15.72 8.25 38.06
C MET A 651 -16.85 7.43 38.68
N GLU A 652 -17.21 6.26 38.15
CA GLU A 652 -18.21 5.35 38.72
C GLU A 652 -17.86 5.00 40.18
N SER A 653 -16.58 4.86 40.53
CA SER A 653 -16.10 4.58 41.88
C SER A 653 -15.50 5.82 42.59
N THR A 654 -14.83 6.72 41.85
CA THR A 654 -14.12 7.86 42.44
C THR A 654 -15.02 9.07 42.71
N ALA A 655 -16.08 9.30 41.92
CA ALA A 655 -17.03 10.40 42.01
C ALA A 655 -18.43 9.99 41.51
N PRO A 656 -19.15 9.08 42.22
CA PRO A 656 -20.40 8.46 41.75
C PRO A 656 -21.53 9.45 41.41
N GLU A 657 -21.65 10.56 42.14
CA GLU A 657 -22.71 11.56 41.89
C GLU A 657 -22.49 12.27 40.54
N GLU A 658 -21.24 12.64 40.23
CA GLU A 658 -20.85 13.26 38.99
C GLU A 658 -20.95 12.28 37.81
N TYR A 659 -20.60 10.98 38.04
CA TYR A 659 -20.74 9.94 37.03
C TYR A 659 -22.18 9.75 36.55
N GLU A 660 -23.15 9.74 37.48
CA GLU A 660 -24.56 9.63 37.14
C GLU A 660 -25.04 10.73 36.16
N ALA A 661 -24.39 11.90 36.16
CA ALA A 661 -24.72 13.00 35.26
C ALA A 661 -24.16 12.83 33.84
N ILE A 662 -23.10 12.02 33.66
CA ILE A 662 -22.37 11.90 32.39
C ILE A 662 -22.42 10.50 31.75
N LYS A 663 -22.80 9.46 32.49
CA LYS A 663 -22.75 8.05 32.04
C LYS A 663 -23.47 7.79 30.74
N ASP A 664 -24.56 8.52 30.46
CA ASP A 664 -25.35 8.38 29.23
C ASP A 664 -24.65 8.93 27.99
N HIS A 665 -23.54 9.64 28.14
CA HIS A 665 -22.68 10.10 27.03
C HIS A 665 -21.74 9.02 26.52
N PHE A 666 -21.54 7.94 27.27
CA PHE A 666 -20.63 6.85 26.89
C PHE A 666 -21.38 5.69 26.23
N PRO A 667 -20.73 4.94 25.32
CA PRO A 667 -21.30 3.74 24.72
C PRO A 667 -21.76 2.74 25.79
N VAL A 668 -22.91 2.10 25.56
CA VAL A 668 -23.42 1.05 26.45
C VAL A 668 -22.56 -0.21 26.27
N ILE A 669 -22.00 -0.72 27.36
CA ILE A 669 -21.24 -1.98 27.38
C ILE A 669 -22.23 -3.13 27.53
N SER A 670 -22.17 -4.13 26.63
CA SER A 670 -23.01 -5.32 26.73
C SER A 670 -22.67 -6.15 27.99
N PRO A 671 -23.64 -6.90 28.53
CA PRO A 671 -23.38 -7.77 29.69
C PRO A 671 -22.26 -8.79 29.44
N GLU A 672 -22.17 -9.31 28.23
CA GLU A 672 -21.12 -10.25 27.80
C GLU A 672 -19.75 -9.57 27.82
N LYS A 673 -19.65 -8.40 27.23
CA LYS A 673 -18.41 -7.60 27.22
C LYS A 673 -17.98 -7.24 28.66
N LYS A 674 -18.94 -6.83 29.49
CA LYS A 674 -18.67 -6.54 30.92
C LYS A 674 -18.11 -7.76 31.66
N THR A 675 -18.66 -8.95 31.41
CA THR A 675 -18.16 -10.20 32.02
C THR A 675 -16.71 -10.48 31.63
N ILE A 676 -16.34 -10.32 30.36
CA ILE A 676 -14.97 -10.52 29.87
C ILE A 676 -14.02 -9.49 30.51
N ILE A 677 -14.43 -8.22 30.56
CA ILE A 677 -13.66 -7.15 31.21
C ILE A 677 -13.36 -7.51 32.66
N GLU A 678 -14.37 -7.89 33.44
CA GLU A 678 -14.18 -8.22 34.84
C GLU A 678 -13.26 -9.45 35.07
N GLN A 679 -13.32 -10.47 34.22
CA GLN A 679 -12.41 -11.62 34.31
C GLN A 679 -10.95 -11.20 34.02
N ILE A 680 -10.71 -10.33 33.05
CA ILE A 680 -9.38 -9.81 32.74
C ILE A 680 -8.87 -8.93 33.90
N VAL A 681 -9.71 -8.06 34.44
CA VAL A 681 -9.37 -7.17 35.57
C VAL A 681 -9.01 -7.97 36.79
N GLN A 682 -9.82 -8.96 37.19
CA GLN A 682 -9.55 -9.80 38.37
C GLN A 682 -8.22 -10.55 38.25
N LEU A 683 -7.89 -11.11 37.08
CA LEU A 683 -6.63 -11.80 36.86
C LEU A 683 -5.44 -10.83 36.97
N GLN A 684 -5.52 -9.68 36.40
CA GLN A 684 -4.41 -8.70 36.43
C GLN A 684 -4.28 -8.05 37.82
N VAL A 685 -5.37 -7.85 38.57
CA VAL A 685 -5.33 -7.45 39.99
C VAL A 685 -4.55 -8.48 40.82
N SER A 686 -4.83 -9.78 40.65
CA SER A 686 -4.07 -10.84 41.33
C SER A 686 -2.57 -10.80 40.97
N TRP A 687 -2.24 -10.47 39.75
CA TRP A 687 -0.84 -10.32 39.33
C TRP A 687 -0.16 -9.10 39.96
N MET A 688 -0.89 -7.99 40.11
CA MET A 688 -0.39 -6.79 40.79
C MET A 688 -0.20 -7.04 42.30
N GLU A 689 -1.09 -7.80 42.94
CA GLU A 689 -0.90 -8.26 44.35
C GLU A 689 0.36 -9.09 44.52
N ASP A 690 0.66 -10.00 43.60
CA ASP A 690 1.88 -10.80 43.64
C ASP A 690 3.14 -9.95 43.39
N PHE A 691 3.05 -8.94 42.53
CA PHE A 691 4.11 -7.95 42.38
C PHE A 691 4.35 -7.18 43.68
N ALA A 692 3.30 -6.68 44.31
CA ALA A 692 3.39 -5.88 45.53
C ALA A 692 3.98 -6.70 46.71
N LYS A 693 3.68 -7.99 46.80
CA LYS A 693 4.31 -8.88 47.81
C LYS A 693 5.82 -8.97 47.63
N LYS A 694 6.30 -8.95 46.39
CA LYS A 694 7.74 -9.11 46.07
C LYS A 694 8.48 -7.77 46.08
N TYR A 695 7.86 -6.70 45.64
CA TYR A 695 8.42 -5.35 45.53
C TYR A 695 7.55 -4.29 46.25
N PRO A 696 7.48 -4.36 47.61
CA PRO A 696 6.55 -3.54 48.39
C PRO A 696 6.85 -2.03 48.31
N ALA A 697 8.10 -1.59 48.19
CA ALA A 697 8.42 -0.16 48.14
C ALA A 697 8.03 0.44 46.76
N LEU A 698 8.22 -0.33 45.68
CA LEU A 698 7.73 0.08 44.36
C LEU A 698 6.20 0.11 44.33
N ALA A 699 5.54 -0.84 44.97
CA ALA A 699 4.08 -0.90 45.02
C ALA A 699 3.48 0.22 45.88
N GLU A 700 4.15 0.65 46.94
CA GLU A 700 3.71 1.75 47.83
C GLU A 700 3.76 3.11 47.06
N ASN A 701 4.68 3.25 46.09
CA ASN A 701 4.75 4.44 45.23
C ASN A 701 3.81 4.35 44.00
N ALA A 702 3.14 3.20 43.80
CA ALA A 702 2.17 3.02 42.71
C ALA A 702 0.75 3.35 43.24
N ARG A 703 -0.25 3.17 42.38
CA ARG A 703 -1.67 3.29 42.74
C ARG A 703 -2.03 2.24 43.77
N SER A 704 -3.00 2.54 44.66
CA SER A 704 -3.67 1.49 45.42
C SER A 704 -4.22 0.41 44.48
N ILE A 705 -4.29 -0.82 44.93
CA ILE A 705 -4.66 -1.92 44.04
C ILE A 705 -6.16 -2.01 43.83
N HIS A 706 -6.94 -1.91 44.90
CA HIS A 706 -8.36 -2.25 44.90
C HIS A 706 -9.31 -1.04 44.80
N THR A 707 -10.42 -1.21 44.12
CA THR A 707 -11.50 -0.23 44.00
C THR A 707 -12.05 0.24 45.34
N GLY A 708 -11.93 -0.59 46.41
CA GLY A 708 -12.33 -0.21 47.79
C GLY A 708 -11.55 0.97 48.39
N ASP A 709 -10.39 1.30 47.83
CA ASP A 709 -9.52 2.41 48.21
C ASP A 709 -9.77 3.71 47.43
N ASP A 710 -10.71 3.66 46.48
CA ASP A 710 -10.99 4.79 45.58
C ASP A 710 -11.64 5.96 46.31
N ASN A 711 -11.27 7.14 45.94
CA ASN A 711 -11.89 8.39 46.33
C ASN A 711 -11.55 9.50 45.28
N ILE A 712 -12.04 10.72 45.51
CA ILE A 712 -11.87 11.83 44.55
C ILE A 712 -10.40 12.18 44.27
N ALA A 713 -9.47 11.87 45.19
CA ALA A 713 -8.05 12.12 45.07
C ALA A 713 -7.21 10.89 44.73
N ASN A 714 -7.81 9.69 44.78
CA ASN A 714 -7.10 8.44 44.53
C ASN A 714 -7.91 7.49 43.67
N THR A 715 -7.33 7.03 42.57
CA THR A 715 -7.89 5.99 41.66
C THR A 715 -7.03 4.76 41.71
N SER A 716 -7.62 3.64 42.09
CA SER A 716 -6.91 2.36 42.18
C SER A 716 -6.50 1.81 40.79
N TYR A 717 -5.55 0.86 40.83
CA TYR A 717 -5.14 0.10 39.64
C TYR A 717 -6.33 -0.64 39.01
N GLU A 718 -7.15 -1.28 39.81
CA GLU A 718 -8.35 -2.00 39.40
C GLU A 718 -9.33 -1.10 38.63
N THR A 719 -9.64 0.07 39.13
CA THR A 719 -10.54 1.03 38.51
C THR A 719 -9.95 1.65 37.25
N TYR A 720 -8.66 1.97 37.29
CA TYR A 720 -7.94 2.48 36.10
C TYR A 720 -7.95 1.46 34.95
N LEU A 721 -7.60 0.18 35.25
CA LEU A 721 -7.60 -0.91 34.29
C LEU A 721 -9.00 -1.19 33.73
N ARG A 722 -10.03 -1.23 34.60
CA ARG A 722 -11.43 -1.42 34.18
C ARG A 722 -11.86 -0.31 33.24
N GLY A 723 -11.59 0.95 33.57
CA GLY A 723 -11.91 2.10 32.74
C GLY A 723 -11.23 2.02 31.37
N GLU A 724 -9.95 1.64 31.32
CA GLU A 724 -9.21 1.50 30.05
C GLU A 724 -9.77 0.38 29.16
N ILE A 725 -9.86 -0.83 29.67
CA ILE A 725 -10.34 -2.00 28.90
C ILE A 725 -11.78 -1.79 28.42
N SER A 726 -12.59 -1.02 29.16
CA SER A 726 -13.96 -0.69 28.78
C SER A 726 -14.06 0.14 27.49
N THR A 727 -12.98 0.85 27.12
CA THR A 727 -12.92 1.63 25.86
C THR A 727 -12.45 0.81 24.66
N TYR A 728 -12.01 -0.43 24.83
CA TYR A 728 -11.52 -1.26 23.73
C TYR A 728 -12.68 -1.65 22.81
N SER A 729 -12.41 -1.68 21.50
CA SER A 729 -13.32 -2.30 20.53
C SER A 729 -13.50 -3.79 20.85
N ASP A 730 -14.53 -4.42 20.29
CA ASP A 730 -14.75 -5.86 20.54
C ASP A 730 -13.56 -6.68 20.00
N LYS A 731 -13.00 -6.29 18.85
CA LYS A 731 -11.79 -6.93 18.30
C LYS A 731 -10.57 -6.73 19.19
N MET A 732 -10.33 -5.51 19.65
CA MET A 732 -9.21 -5.26 20.56
C MET A 732 -9.37 -6.00 21.90
N LEU A 733 -10.58 -6.07 22.44
CA LEU A 733 -10.86 -6.81 23.67
C LEU A 733 -10.62 -8.32 23.48
N GLU A 734 -11.01 -8.88 22.33
CA GLU A 734 -10.74 -10.28 21.97
C GLU A 734 -9.23 -10.56 21.95
N LEU A 735 -8.47 -9.71 21.23
CA LEU A 735 -7.01 -9.83 21.15
C LEU A 735 -6.33 -9.72 22.52
N TYR A 736 -6.76 -8.75 23.33
CA TYR A 736 -6.22 -8.52 24.66
C TYR A 736 -6.56 -9.65 25.61
N GLY A 737 -7.78 -10.15 25.57
CA GLY A 737 -8.22 -11.29 26.39
C GLY A 737 -7.43 -12.57 26.07
N ARG A 738 -7.25 -12.89 24.77
CA ARG A 738 -6.41 -14.03 24.35
C ARG A 738 -4.96 -13.89 24.83
N TYR A 739 -4.39 -12.69 24.69
CA TYR A 739 -3.05 -12.37 25.14
C TYR A 739 -2.88 -12.56 26.65
N VAL A 740 -3.82 -12.08 27.48
CA VAL A 740 -3.81 -12.23 28.94
C VAL A 740 -3.94 -13.71 29.36
N VAL A 741 -4.83 -14.45 28.68
CA VAL A 741 -5.00 -15.90 28.93
C VAL A 741 -3.72 -16.66 28.56
N GLU A 742 -3.06 -16.33 27.46
CA GLU A 742 -1.78 -16.93 27.08
C GLU A 742 -0.67 -16.65 28.09
N TYR A 743 -0.61 -15.42 28.62
CA TYR A 743 0.33 -15.09 29.69
C TYR A 743 0.10 -15.98 30.94
N ALA A 744 -1.15 -16.11 31.34
CA ALA A 744 -1.52 -16.96 32.50
C ALA A 744 -1.18 -18.43 32.25
N HIS A 745 -1.49 -18.96 31.07
CA HIS A 745 -1.21 -20.35 30.70
C HIS A 745 0.30 -20.66 30.73
N ASN A 746 1.11 -19.68 30.30
CA ASN A 746 2.58 -19.81 30.31
C ASN A 746 3.21 -19.54 31.70
N GLY A 747 2.41 -19.35 32.76
CA GLY A 747 2.87 -19.05 34.11
C GLY A 747 3.58 -17.70 34.23
N LYS A 748 3.32 -16.78 33.31
CA LYS A 748 3.87 -15.42 33.33
C LYS A 748 2.93 -14.45 34.05
N ASN A 749 3.48 -13.35 34.50
CA ASN A 749 2.77 -12.29 35.19
C ASN A 749 3.05 -10.95 34.48
N LEU A 750 2.02 -10.40 33.82
CA LEU A 750 2.15 -9.19 33.02
C LEU A 750 2.54 -7.95 33.84
N ALA A 751 2.14 -7.88 35.11
CA ALA A 751 2.52 -6.76 36.00
C ALA A 751 4.05 -6.67 36.17
N PHE A 752 4.76 -7.80 36.27
CA PHE A 752 6.23 -7.79 36.34
C PHE A 752 6.86 -7.23 35.05
N ASP A 753 6.35 -7.60 33.87
CA ASP A 753 6.91 -7.15 32.61
C ASP A 753 6.65 -5.65 32.39
N ILE A 754 5.43 -5.18 32.69
CA ILE A 754 5.10 -3.74 32.62
C ILE A 754 5.99 -2.94 33.60
N MET A 755 6.13 -3.39 34.81
CA MET A 755 6.94 -2.69 35.82
C MET A 755 8.43 -2.76 35.51
N THR A 756 8.92 -3.84 34.88
CA THR A 756 10.29 -3.94 34.39
C THR A 756 10.54 -2.91 33.30
N ASN A 757 9.64 -2.79 32.31
CA ASN A 757 9.73 -1.76 31.28
C ASN A 757 9.70 -0.35 31.90
N SER A 758 8.83 -0.11 32.87
CA SER A 758 8.72 1.18 33.55
C SER A 758 10.03 1.58 34.24
N VAL A 759 10.62 0.70 35.06
CA VAL A 759 11.88 1.02 35.74
C VAL A 759 13.05 1.21 34.77
N HIS A 760 13.11 0.46 33.67
CA HIS A 760 14.09 0.67 32.61
C HIS A 760 13.93 2.03 31.95
N LEU A 761 12.71 2.44 31.63
CA LEU A 761 12.41 3.76 31.04
C LEU A 761 12.75 4.93 31.97
N TYR A 762 12.69 4.71 33.30
CA TYR A 762 13.18 5.66 34.31
C TYR A 762 14.70 5.58 34.56
N GLY A 763 15.42 4.68 33.86
CA GLY A 763 16.89 4.58 33.93
C GLY A 763 17.44 3.62 35.00
N TYR A 764 16.61 2.82 35.65
CA TYR A 764 17.06 1.77 36.53
C TYR A 764 17.49 0.51 35.74
N THR A 765 18.42 -0.27 36.29
CA THR A 765 18.93 -1.50 35.66
C THR A 765 17.96 -2.67 35.75
N ASP A 766 17.24 -2.78 36.83
CA ASP A 766 16.28 -3.86 37.13
C ASP A 766 15.35 -3.48 38.27
N LEU A 767 14.32 -4.31 38.50
CA LEU A 767 13.35 -4.15 39.61
C LEU A 767 14.02 -4.18 40.99
N ASP A 768 15.03 -5.03 41.20
CA ASP A 768 15.70 -5.17 42.49
C ASP A 768 16.52 -3.90 42.84
N SER A 769 17.15 -3.28 41.84
CA SER A 769 17.88 -2.01 42.03
C SER A 769 16.92 -0.86 42.30
N ALA A 770 15.81 -0.79 41.56
CA ALA A 770 14.77 0.21 41.78
C ALA A 770 14.16 0.09 43.16
N GLU A 771 13.77 -1.13 43.60
CA GLU A 771 13.22 -1.40 44.93
C GLU A 771 14.16 -0.97 46.05
N ARG A 772 15.47 -1.27 45.93
CA ARG A 772 16.48 -0.89 46.95
C ARG A 772 16.62 0.63 47.05
N LEU A 773 16.67 1.34 45.92
CA LEU A 773 16.84 2.78 45.90
C LEU A 773 15.57 3.49 46.43
N THR A 774 14.40 3.01 46.08
CA THR A 774 13.12 3.50 46.59
C THR A 774 13.03 3.33 48.11
N LYS A 775 13.42 2.13 48.67
CA LYS A 775 13.48 1.90 50.12
C LYS A 775 14.43 2.88 50.83
N GLN A 776 15.61 3.14 50.26
CA GLN A 776 16.59 4.06 50.86
C GLN A 776 16.03 5.52 50.86
N GLN A 777 15.29 5.92 49.85
CA GLN A 777 14.68 7.22 49.78
C GLN A 777 13.59 7.38 50.84
N PHE A 778 12.70 6.42 51.04
CA PHE A 778 11.71 6.43 52.10
C PHE A 778 12.36 6.53 53.49
N GLN A 779 13.47 5.82 53.72
CA GLN A 779 14.19 5.87 55.00
C GLN A 779 14.85 7.25 55.22
N SER A 780 15.34 7.90 54.20
CA SER A 780 15.91 9.26 54.28
C SER A 780 14.84 10.31 54.52
N ASP A 781 13.67 10.20 53.91
CA ASP A 781 12.57 11.11 54.04
C ASP A 781 11.92 11.03 55.42
N LEU A 782 11.78 9.82 55.97
CA LEU A 782 11.39 9.60 57.37
C LEU A 782 12.39 10.20 58.36
N ALA A 783 13.70 10.04 58.14
CA ALA A 783 14.74 10.61 59.00
C ALA A 783 14.85 12.13 58.93
N SER A 784 14.44 12.73 57.78
CA SER A 784 14.43 14.19 57.59
C SER A 784 13.13 14.83 58.11
N SER A 785 12.01 14.12 58.13
CA SER A 785 10.75 14.62 58.72
C SER A 785 10.76 14.70 60.26
N ASP A 786 11.61 13.90 60.92
CA ASP A 786 11.84 14.01 62.36
C ASP A 786 12.76 15.19 62.78
N SER A 787 13.37 15.88 61.79
CA SER A 787 14.39 16.91 62.11
C SER A 787 14.04 18.33 61.67
N ASN A 788 12.96 18.66 60.97
CA ASN A 788 12.64 20.08 60.70
C ASN A 788 11.18 20.28 60.25
N ASN A 789 10.48 21.08 61.01
CA ASN A 789 9.31 21.86 60.60
C ASN A 789 9.83 23.12 59.88
N SER A 790 9.82 23.18 58.60
CA SER A 790 9.75 24.35 57.71
C SER A 790 10.52 24.12 56.40
N ASP A 791 9.83 24.43 55.31
CA ASP A 791 10.34 24.62 53.94
C ASP A 791 10.88 23.39 53.22
N LEU A 792 9.98 22.66 52.57
CA LEU A 792 10.30 21.77 51.47
C LEU A 792 9.39 22.08 50.28
N ASP A 793 9.82 23.05 49.52
CA ASP A 793 9.45 23.13 48.10
C ASP A 793 10.47 22.38 47.24
N ASN A 794 9.95 21.44 46.43
CA ASN A 794 10.53 20.90 45.21
C ASN A 794 11.76 19.97 45.24
N PHE A 795 11.53 18.68 45.42
CA PHE A 795 12.14 17.67 44.52
C PHE A 795 11.09 16.58 44.24
N ASP A 796 10.38 16.74 43.10
CA ASP A 796 9.41 15.75 42.60
C ASP A 796 10.16 14.58 41.99
N LEU A 797 10.34 13.50 42.75
CA LEU A 797 10.59 12.15 42.23
C LEU A 797 9.31 11.32 42.40
N ASP A 798 8.23 11.81 41.82
CA ASP A 798 6.98 11.06 41.69
C ASP A 798 7.08 10.00 40.61
N ILE A 799 7.87 8.92 40.83
CA ILE A 799 8.05 7.83 39.86
C ILE A 799 6.76 7.05 39.61
N PHE A 800 5.81 7.06 40.60
CA PHE A 800 4.60 6.26 40.54
C PHE A 800 3.34 6.92 41.14
N LYS A 801 3.35 8.24 41.46
CA LYS A 801 2.12 8.85 41.94
C LYS A 801 1.03 8.89 40.90
N PRO A 802 -0.21 8.59 41.28
CA PRO A 802 -1.35 8.70 40.39
C PRO A 802 -1.46 10.15 39.89
N ILE A 803 -1.63 10.26 38.56
CA ILE A 803 -2.09 11.48 37.93
C ILE A 803 -3.48 11.77 38.50
N SER A 804 -3.59 12.75 39.40
CA SER A 804 -4.86 13.20 39.98
C SER A 804 -5.68 14.04 39.02
#